data_d538df634af4c28f3a882f6015db01b8
#
_entry.id   d538df634af4c28f3a882f6015db01b8
#
_cell.length_a   1.000
_cell.length_b   1.000
_cell.length_c   1.000
_cell.angle_alpha   90.00
_cell.angle_beta   90.00
_cell.angle_gamma   90.00
#
_symmetry.space_group_name_H-M   'P 1'
#
loop_
_entity.id
_entity.type
_entity.pdbx_description
1 polymer ?
#
loop_
_entity_poly.entity_id
_entity_poly.type
_entity_poly.pdbx_seq_one_letter_code
_entity_poly.pdbx_strand_id
1 'polypeptide(L)'
;MRNSTMYLAICALLLGITFSCLLEAPQALAKADPNRGNDAMFVLDASYSMRDTDKEGIAAEVVRLFMDMSNADRTRVGFVAYNHKIVKTKALTAISVKDKKNETKKALSSLPRSGYTDLGLGLLTGTELLAKRTESGNRPFLLLLSDGGTDFGPMSKGRSVADSKRDVEKAIQLAKAKGFPIYTIGLNQDGSVNQAELKRIAAETGGTSFITDSAEDLPEIFNKIFAKQIQSTLISVAAVTATGALQDVNLSIPNGSINEANIILLSEHPVKEAQLFSQAKNIQFTESNKYSLLKVAQPPKGNVNVKFRGTPGTLVKINLLGTYNLDIQAPALPNQTQKGQAISMVAHLIDSQGKKFTDQDVNQTLKAEFITVHTATKQEQRTPMNVAGDEWKLEHVFKQSGDYTWKVRIEGPDFYRETSAEKLHVGNLAPQATAERSISISKESGESGIDLGKYFTDANQDTLTYNIINAPDEALSNIRIQGQTLHIAPFTTGTTTLTITATDPDGEQATSELSLIITSVWDKYLLIGGILLAVALIGGIIYLIVRPKPMLSGKLEGYFLQTASGNDIPVTYWPLSSFPQRRITLQELFRSLNVNEPLPEAAFIVFEAGKNETLLVKNSSNCTLVRGTTLLRTNKKEILTYNDKLYITFEDGITEIEIRYKAVKVNSHLYSDVPAHH
;
A
#
# COMPACT_ATOMS: atom_id res chain seq x y z
N MET A 1 -10.62 -60.37 5.53
CA MET A 1 -10.91 -59.28 6.48
C MET A 1 -9.68 -58.39 6.82
N ARG A 2 -8.64 -58.35 5.99
CA ARG A 2 -7.40 -57.58 6.32
C ARG A 2 -7.05 -56.47 5.33
N ASN A 3 -7.84 -56.32 4.23
CA ASN A 3 -7.62 -55.29 3.23
C ASN A 3 -8.59 -54.06 3.29
N SER A 4 -9.69 -54.14 4.09
CA SER A 4 -10.62 -53.01 4.17
C SER A 4 -10.22 -51.96 5.20
N THR A 5 -9.38 -52.29 6.17
CA THR A 5 -8.87 -51.29 7.17
C THR A 5 -7.75 -50.41 6.64
N MET A 6 -7.01 -50.86 5.62
CA MET A 6 -5.94 -50.06 5.02
C MET A 6 -6.49 -48.98 4.07
N TYR A 7 -7.60 -49.24 3.39
CA TYR A 7 -8.27 -48.22 2.55
C TYR A 7 -8.97 -47.14 3.36
N LEU A 8 -9.52 -47.48 4.53
CA LEU A 8 -10.09 -46.45 5.43
C LEU A 8 -9.03 -45.52 6.03
N ALA A 9 -7.83 -46.04 6.34
CA ALA A 9 -6.72 -45.22 6.84
C ALA A 9 -6.14 -44.29 5.81
N ILE A 10 -6.06 -44.71 4.52
CA ILE A 10 -5.57 -43.87 3.40
C ILE A 10 -6.60 -42.80 3.03
N CYS A 11 -7.91 -43.13 3.07
CA CYS A 11 -8.96 -42.13 2.86
C CYS A 11 -9.03 -41.09 3.98
N ALA A 12 -8.79 -41.51 5.25
CA ALA A 12 -8.74 -40.57 6.39
C ALA A 12 -7.49 -39.64 6.32
N LEU A 13 -6.35 -40.15 5.80
CA LEU A 13 -5.14 -39.34 5.62
C LEU A 13 -5.28 -38.36 4.44
N LEU A 14 -5.98 -38.72 3.39
CA LEU A 14 -6.26 -37.83 2.24
C LEU A 14 -7.34 -36.79 2.56
N LEU A 15 -8.30 -37.08 3.45
CA LEU A 15 -9.26 -36.08 3.95
C LEU A 15 -8.65 -35.12 4.98
N GLY A 16 -7.57 -35.53 5.70
CA GLY A 16 -6.87 -34.66 6.65
C GLY A 16 -5.98 -33.60 5.99
N ILE A 17 -5.53 -33.84 4.74
CA ILE A 17 -4.66 -32.89 4.02
C ILE A 17 -5.47 -31.82 3.27
N THR A 18 -6.73 -32.07 2.98
CA THR A 18 -7.59 -31.10 2.27
C THR A 18 -8.31 -30.12 3.19
N PHE A 19 -8.18 -30.24 4.53
CA PHE A 19 -8.89 -29.36 5.48
C PHE A 19 -7.99 -28.31 6.15
N SER A 20 -6.72 -28.18 5.76
CA SER A 20 -5.81 -27.15 6.28
C SER A 20 -5.64 -25.92 5.38
N CYS A 21 -6.37 -25.82 4.28
CA CYS A 21 -6.62 -24.52 3.65
C CYS A 21 -7.87 -23.89 4.30
N LEU A 22 -7.77 -23.56 5.59
CA LEU A 22 -8.60 -22.50 6.16
C LEU A 22 -8.32 -21.25 5.33
N LEU A 23 -9.28 -20.90 4.49
CA LEU A 23 -9.42 -19.57 3.94
C LEU A 23 -9.34 -18.59 5.12
N GLU A 24 -8.16 -18.01 5.37
CA GLU A 24 -8.13 -16.72 6.02
C GLU A 24 -8.95 -15.80 5.12
N ALA A 25 -10.16 -15.48 5.56
CA ALA A 25 -10.94 -14.44 4.95
C ALA A 25 -10.01 -13.23 4.82
N PRO A 26 -9.96 -12.55 3.65
CA PRO A 26 -9.17 -11.35 3.51
C PRO A 26 -9.56 -10.45 4.68
N GLN A 27 -8.61 -10.15 5.57
CA GLN A 27 -8.83 -9.17 6.63
C GLN A 27 -9.25 -7.91 5.89
N ALA A 28 -10.51 -7.55 6.03
CA ALA A 28 -11.02 -6.32 5.47
C ALA A 28 -10.06 -5.23 5.95
N LEU A 29 -9.41 -4.55 5.01
CA LEU A 29 -8.62 -3.35 5.28
C LEU A 29 -9.39 -2.55 6.31
N ALA A 30 -8.75 -2.19 7.41
CA ALA A 30 -9.36 -1.35 8.43
C ALA A 30 -9.94 -0.15 7.69
N LYS A 31 -11.28 -0.08 7.65
CA LYS A 31 -12.02 0.89 6.84
C LYS A 31 -11.42 2.25 7.15
N ALA A 32 -10.84 2.91 6.14
CA ALA A 32 -10.32 4.24 6.29
C ALA A 32 -11.41 5.10 6.95
N ASP A 33 -11.14 5.68 8.11
CA ASP A 33 -12.05 6.62 8.77
C ASP A 33 -11.48 8.03 8.60
N PRO A 34 -11.95 8.79 7.61
CA PRO A 34 -11.49 10.15 7.35
C PRO A 34 -11.76 11.10 8.53
N ASN A 35 -12.60 10.68 9.46
CA ASN A 35 -12.94 11.42 10.67
C ASN A 35 -12.11 11.04 11.90
N ARG A 36 -10.97 10.36 11.73
CA ARG A 36 -10.12 9.98 12.87
C ARG A 36 -9.72 11.20 13.69
N GLY A 37 -10.02 11.16 14.97
CA GLY A 37 -9.52 12.11 15.97
C GLY A 37 -8.08 11.81 16.38
N ASN A 38 -7.64 12.48 17.45
CA ASN A 38 -6.32 12.30 18.02
C ASN A 38 -6.39 11.84 19.47
N ASP A 39 -5.52 10.91 19.84
CA ASP A 39 -5.20 10.56 21.23
C ASP A 39 -3.81 11.10 21.54
N ALA A 40 -3.74 12.29 22.10
CA ALA A 40 -2.51 13.01 22.35
C ALA A 40 -2.05 12.89 23.80
N MET A 41 -0.84 12.39 24.02
CA MET A 41 -0.19 12.35 25.33
C MET A 41 1.01 13.29 25.32
N PHE A 42 1.01 14.28 26.22
CA PHE A 42 2.09 15.25 26.39
C PHE A 42 2.93 14.87 27.61
N VAL A 43 4.22 14.72 27.44
CA VAL A 43 5.18 14.46 28.51
C VAL A 43 6.05 15.70 28.63
N LEU A 44 5.83 16.44 29.70
CA LEU A 44 6.38 17.79 29.92
C LEU A 44 7.39 17.77 31.06
N ASP A 45 8.59 18.21 30.77
CA ASP A 45 9.59 18.47 31.79
C ASP A 45 9.11 19.58 32.73
N ALA A 46 9.25 19.33 34.01
CA ALA A 46 8.92 20.28 35.10
C ALA A 46 10.09 20.41 36.08
N SER A 47 11.32 20.12 35.61
CA SER A 47 12.57 20.30 36.33
C SER A 47 12.88 21.78 36.62
N TYR A 48 13.87 22.00 37.44
CA TYR A 48 14.26 23.35 37.84
C TYR A 48 14.76 24.18 36.64
N SER A 49 15.52 23.59 35.71
CA SER A 49 16.07 24.25 34.51
C SER A 49 14.98 24.89 33.63
N MET A 50 13.79 24.29 33.57
CA MET A 50 12.64 24.88 32.87
C MET A 50 12.21 26.27 33.35
N ARG A 51 12.73 26.73 34.49
CA ARG A 51 12.52 28.14 34.96
C ARG A 51 13.26 29.13 34.08
N ASP A 52 14.40 28.70 33.55
CA ASP A 52 15.28 29.54 32.75
C ASP A 52 15.03 29.33 31.24
N THR A 53 14.82 28.11 30.82
CA THR A 53 14.67 27.72 29.40
C THR A 53 13.25 28.00 28.88
N ASP A 54 12.21 27.95 29.73
CA ASP A 54 10.80 28.24 29.39
C ASP A 54 10.17 29.16 30.43
N LYS A 55 10.75 30.34 30.63
CA LYS A 55 10.29 31.32 31.67
C LYS A 55 8.81 31.63 31.61
N GLU A 56 8.27 31.79 30.42
CA GLU A 56 6.90 32.22 30.19
C GLU A 56 5.88 31.05 30.11
N GLY A 57 6.33 29.79 30.23
CA GLY A 57 5.43 28.64 30.23
C GLY A 57 4.87 28.30 28.86
N ILE A 58 5.66 28.54 27.81
CA ILE A 58 5.25 28.34 26.43
C ILE A 58 4.97 26.87 26.15
N ALA A 59 5.67 25.94 26.81
CA ALA A 59 5.39 24.50 26.73
C ALA A 59 3.92 24.18 27.11
N ALA A 60 3.36 24.84 28.13
CA ALA A 60 1.95 24.68 28.48
C ALA A 60 1.01 25.34 27.45
N GLU A 61 1.41 26.50 26.90
CA GLU A 61 0.64 27.20 25.86
C GLU A 61 0.54 26.34 24.57
N VAL A 62 1.58 25.61 24.22
CA VAL A 62 1.59 24.68 23.07
C VAL A 62 0.52 23.59 23.22
N VAL A 63 0.38 23.00 24.41
CA VAL A 63 -0.68 22.01 24.66
C VAL A 63 -2.08 22.64 24.61
N ARG A 64 -2.21 23.88 25.04
CA ARG A 64 -3.46 24.64 24.93
C ARG A 64 -3.81 24.93 23.48
N LEU A 65 -2.83 25.36 22.67
CA LEU A 65 -2.98 25.57 21.23
C LEU A 65 -3.47 24.31 20.55
N PHE A 66 -2.88 23.14 20.88
CA PHE A 66 -3.35 21.86 20.38
C PHE A 66 -4.83 21.60 20.67
N MET A 67 -5.24 21.81 21.93
CA MET A 67 -6.64 21.61 22.32
C MET A 67 -7.59 22.57 21.62
N ASP A 68 -7.13 23.77 21.27
CA ASP A 68 -7.96 24.78 20.60
C ASP A 68 -8.05 24.52 19.08
N MET A 69 -6.95 24.08 18.44
CA MET A 69 -6.94 23.73 17.02
C MET A 69 -7.64 22.40 16.72
N SER A 70 -7.65 21.46 17.66
CA SER A 70 -8.16 20.12 17.43
C SER A 70 -9.69 20.08 17.30
N ASN A 71 -10.18 19.06 16.59
CA ASN A 71 -11.60 18.72 16.60
C ASN A 71 -11.99 18.23 18.00
N ALA A 72 -12.84 18.98 18.69
CA ALA A 72 -13.19 18.72 20.09
C ALA A 72 -13.91 17.38 20.27
N ASP A 73 -14.79 16.99 19.34
CA ASP A 73 -15.65 15.81 19.49
C ASP A 73 -14.89 14.49 19.39
N ARG A 74 -13.70 14.51 18.77
CA ARG A 74 -12.92 13.30 18.45
C ARG A 74 -11.52 13.29 19.06
N THR A 75 -11.15 14.33 19.81
CA THR A 75 -9.79 14.42 20.38
C THR A 75 -9.82 14.17 21.88
N ARG A 76 -8.89 13.33 22.34
CA ARG A 76 -8.60 13.16 23.76
C ARG A 76 -7.19 13.62 24.05
N VAL A 77 -7.02 14.29 25.18
CA VAL A 77 -5.73 14.83 25.62
C VAL A 77 -5.41 14.33 27.01
N GLY A 78 -4.19 13.85 27.19
CA GLY A 78 -3.59 13.54 28.48
C GLY A 78 -2.23 14.21 28.62
N PHE A 79 -1.72 14.31 29.83
CA PHE A 79 -0.35 14.77 30.06
C PHE A 79 0.29 14.13 31.27
N VAL A 80 1.62 14.07 31.25
CA VAL A 80 2.50 13.74 32.37
C VAL A 80 3.46 14.90 32.54
N ALA A 81 3.44 15.55 33.70
CA ALA A 81 4.51 16.46 34.11
C ALA A 81 5.48 15.72 35.03
N TYR A 82 6.75 15.79 34.72
CA TYR A 82 7.79 15.04 35.43
C TYR A 82 9.00 15.91 35.76
N ASN A 83 9.69 15.52 36.79
CA ASN A 83 11.07 15.90 37.12
C ASN A 83 11.82 14.63 37.57
N HIS A 84 12.49 14.58 38.72
CA HIS A 84 13.02 13.33 39.30
C HIS A 84 11.92 12.39 39.81
N LYS A 85 10.66 12.82 39.74
CA LYS A 85 9.45 12.05 40.06
C LYS A 85 8.30 12.48 39.14
N ILE A 86 7.22 11.75 39.16
CA ILE A 86 5.99 12.20 38.51
C ILE A 86 5.35 13.32 39.34
N VAL A 87 5.28 14.49 38.75
CA VAL A 87 4.73 15.70 39.39
C VAL A 87 3.21 15.75 39.30
N LYS A 88 2.68 15.48 38.10
CA LYS A 88 1.25 15.47 37.82
C LYS A 88 0.95 14.61 36.62
N THR A 89 -0.18 13.91 36.67
CA THR A 89 -0.68 13.15 35.52
C THR A 89 -2.13 13.49 35.24
N LYS A 90 -2.50 13.44 33.97
CA LYS A 90 -3.89 13.41 33.52
C LYS A 90 -4.02 12.36 32.44
N ALA A 91 -4.89 11.38 32.67
CA ALA A 91 -5.21 10.38 31.66
C ALA A 91 -5.91 11.01 30.45
N LEU A 92 -5.93 10.29 29.31
CA LEU A 92 -6.63 10.74 28.12
C LEU A 92 -8.08 11.13 28.44
N THR A 93 -8.42 12.38 28.17
CA THR A 93 -9.72 12.97 28.47
C THR A 93 -10.26 13.65 27.22
N ALA A 94 -11.52 13.41 26.87
CA ALA A 94 -12.18 14.07 25.74
C ALA A 94 -12.26 15.59 25.97
N ILE A 95 -11.85 16.35 24.95
CA ILE A 95 -11.87 17.84 25.01
C ILE A 95 -13.19 18.44 24.53
N SER A 96 -14.15 17.63 24.13
CA SER A 96 -15.54 18.04 23.85
C SER A 96 -16.27 18.54 25.11
N VAL A 97 -15.90 18.02 26.27
CA VAL A 97 -16.46 18.48 27.55
C VAL A 97 -15.71 19.72 28.01
N LYS A 98 -16.36 20.89 27.86
CA LYS A 98 -15.77 22.22 28.12
C LYS A 98 -15.11 22.32 29.50
N ASP A 99 -15.77 21.81 30.55
CA ASP A 99 -15.23 21.85 31.91
C ASP A 99 -13.96 21.03 32.06
N LYS A 100 -13.91 19.82 31.47
CA LYS A 100 -12.71 18.96 31.45
C LYS A 100 -11.57 19.59 30.64
N LYS A 101 -11.90 20.24 29.52
CA LYS A 101 -10.93 21.00 28.73
C LYS A 101 -10.33 22.13 29.54
N ASN A 102 -11.18 22.94 30.21
CA ASN A 102 -10.76 24.06 31.05
C ASN A 102 -9.96 23.60 32.28
N GLU A 103 -10.38 22.52 32.93
CA GLU A 103 -9.62 21.87 34.01
C GLU A 103 -8.22 21.46 33.55
N THR A 104 -8.10 20.86 32.36
CA THR A 104 -6.81 20.47 31.79
C THR A 104 -5.94 21.69 31.51
N LYS A 105 -6.51 22.77 30.93
CA LYS A 105 -5.80 24.03 30.70
C LYS A 105 -5.31 24.64 32.00
N LYS A 106 -6.14 24.66 33.03
CA LYS A 106 -5.78 25.18 34.38
C LYS A 106 -4.69 24.32 35.02
N ALA A 107 -4.78 22.99 34.89
CA ALA A 107 -3.78 22.09 35.45
C ALA A 107 -2.39 22.30 34.84
N LEU A 108 -2.32 22.58 33.54
CA LEU A 108 -1.08 22.89 32.82
C LEU A 108 -0.45 24.20 33.25
N SER A 109 -1.28 25.25 33.50
CA SER A 109 -0.78 26.58 33.95
C SER A 109 -0.19 26.56 35.35
N SER A 110 -0.54 25.57 36.17
CA SER A 110 -0.13 25.47 37.59
C SER A 110 0.96 24.42 37.81
N LEU A 111 1.69 23.99 36.75
CA LEU A 111 2.77 23.04 36.88
C LEU A 111 3.93 23.66 37.65
N PRO A 112 4.37 23.06 38.77
CA PRO A 112 5.56 23.53 39.49
C PRO A 112 6.81 23.18 38.68
N ARG A 113 7.83 24.01 38.72
CA ARG A 113 9.14 23.79 38.12
C ARG A 113 10.17 23.65 39.24
N SER A 114 10.59 22.40 39.48
CA SER A 114 11.48 22.11 40.62
C SER A 114 12.09 20.72 40.47
N GLY A 115 13.23 20.52 41.13
CA GLY A 115 13.90 19.24 41.17
C GLY A 115 14.74 18.94 39.93
N TYR A 116 15.24 17.76 39.85
CA TYR A 116 16.11 17.25 38.78
C TYR A 116 15.30 16.56 37.69
N THR A 117 15.93 15.93 36.72
CA THR A 117 15.27 15.39 35.52
C THR A 117 15.46 13.87 35.44
N ASP A 118 14.34 13.10 35.43
CA ASP A 118 14.30 11.68 35.07
C ASP A 118 13.45 11.50 33.81
N LEU A 119 14.08 11.68 32.66
CA LEU A 119 13.44 11.62 31.35
C LEU A 119 12.76 10.26 31.12
N GLY A 120 13.44 9.14 31.47
CA GLY A 120 12.91 7.80 31.27
C GLY A 120 11.64 7.55 32.08
N LEU A 121 11.58 8.01 33.34
CA LEU A 121 10.38 7.89 34.17
C LEU A 121 9.20 8.63 33.56
N GLY A 122 9.43 9.89 33.14
CA GLY A 122 8.38 10.71 32.49
C GLY A 122 7.89 10.06 31.21
N LEU A 123 8.81 9.66 30.34
CA LEU A 123 8.52 9.03 29.05
C LEU A 123 7.76 7.71 29.21
N LEU A 124 8.25 6.79 30.06
CA LEU A 124 7.59 5.51 30.29
C LEU A 124 6.17 5.69 30.84
N THR A 125 6.01 6.57 31.84
CA THR A 125 4.68 6.85 32.41
C THR A 125 3.70 7.37 31.35
N GLY A 126 4.12 8.31 30.51
CA GLY A 126 3.29 8.83 29.42
C GLY A 126 2.94 7.76 28.38
N THR A 127 3.92 6.93 28.03
CA THR A 127 3.75 5.83 27.09
C THR A 127 2.77 4.78 27.62
N GLU A 128 2.87 4.41 28.89
CA GLU A 128 1.94 3.48 29.54
C GLU A 128 0.51 4.03 29.60
N LEU A 129 0.35 5.31 29.93
CA LEU A 129 -0.96 5.96 29.95
C LEU A 129 -1.60 6.01 28.56
N LEU A 130 -0.81 6.28 27.53
CA LEU A 130 -1.30 6.24 26.15
C LEU A 130 -1.61 4.80 25.69
N ALA A 131 -0.78 3.83 26.08
CA ALA A 131 -0.98 2.42 25.73
C ALA A 131 -2.24 1.80 26.34
N LYS A 132 -2.71 2.32 27.48
CA LYS A 132 -3.97 1.92 28.15
C LYS A 132 -5.22 2.46 27.46
N ARG A 133 -5.08 3.22 26.37
CA ARG A 133 -6.23 3.74 25.62
C ARG A 133 -7.14 2.59 25.17
N THR A 134 -8.44 2.79 25.30
CA THR A 134 -9.43 1.94 24.61
C THR A 134 -9.35 2.22 23.11
N GLU A 135 -9.53 1.19 22.27
CA GLU A 135 -9.56 1.36 20.82
C GLU A 135 -10.68 2.33 20.42
N SER A 136 -10.28 3.54 20.04
CA SER A 136 -11.21 4.64 19.70
C SER A 136 -11.23 4.95 18.21
N GLY A 137 -10.44 4.25 17.41
CA GLY A 137 -10.16 4.63 16.01
C GLY A 137 -9.29 5.88 15.84
N ASN A 138 -8.97 6.59 16.94
CA ASN A 138 -8.16 7.79 16.91
C ASN A 138 -6.69 7.48 16.58
N ARG A 139 -5.98 8.50 16.05
CA ARG A 139 -4.53 8.46 15.81
C ARG A 139 -3.80 8.77 17.12
N PRO A 140 -3.12 7.80 17.74
CA PRO A 140 -2.36 8.03 18.94
C PRO A 140 -1.00 8.65 18.65
N PHE A 141 -0.53 9.55 19.49
CA PHE A 141 0.86 10.02 19.50
C PHE A 141 1.26 10.54 20.87
N LEU A 142 2.56 10.51 21.13
CA LEU A 142 3.16 11.11 22.31
C LEU A 142 4.11 12.23 21.90
N LEU A 143 4.08 13.35 22.62
CA LEU A 143 5.04 14.43 22.49
C LEU A 143 5.81 14.58 23.80
N LEU A 144 7.11 14.36 23.75
CA LEU A 144 8.06 14.57 24.83
C LEU A 144 8.73 15.94 24.66
N LEU A 145 8.70 16.77 25.69
CA LEU A 145 9.41 18.04 25.76
C LEU A 145 10.33 18.04 26.97
N SER A 146 11.61 18.33 26.76
CA SER A 146 12.63 18.42 27.81
C SER A 146 13.69 19.47 27.45
N ASP A 147 14.28 20.09 28.45
CA ASP A 147 15.36 21.06 28.32
C ASP A 147 16.72 20.51 28.76
N GLY A 148 16.79 19.22 29.13
CA GLY A 148 18.02 18.61 29.60
C GLY A 148 18.09 17.10 29.39
N GLY A 149 19.23 16.53 29.72
CA GLY A 149 19.41 15.10 29.87
C GLY A 149 18.94 14.62 31.24
N THR A 150 18.91 13.29 31.43
CA THR A 150 18.65 12.74 32.78
C THR A 150 19.73 13.15 33.76
N ASP A 151 19.34 13.86 34.80
CA ASP A 151 20.20 14.31 35.91
C ASP A 151 19.44 14.16 37.23
N PHE A 152 20.05 13.46 38.19
CA PHE A 152 19.49 13.27 39.53
C PHE A 152 20.15 14.18 40.58
N GLY A 153 21.16 14.94 40.19
CA GLY A 153 21.94 15.78 41.11
C GLY A 153 22.50 15.01 42.33
N PRO A 154 22.82 15.69 43.39
CA PRO A 154 23.33 15.06 44.61
C PRO A 154 22.28 14.26 45.40
N MET A 155 21.00 14.33 45.03
CA MET A 155 19.88 13.65 45.71
C MET A 155 19.42 12.32 45.07
N SER A 156 20.28 11.60 44.40
CA SER A 156 19.93 10.31 43.76
C SER A 156 19.60 9.23 44.81
N LYS A 157 18.51 9.38 45.55
CA LYS A 157 18.03 8.29 46.41
C LYS A 157 17.09 7.40 45.62
N GLY A 158 17.55 6.21 45.23
CA GLY A 158 16.74 5.10 44.76
C GLY A 158 16.66 4.87 43.26
N ARG A 159 16.98 5.85 42.40
CA ARG A 159 17.03 5.69 40.93
C ARG A 159 18.35 6.20 40.35
N SER A 160 18.80 5.58 39.28
CA SER A 160 20.04 5.92 38.60
C SER A 160 19.78 6.30 37.13
N VAL A 161 20.78 6.90 36.49
CA VAL A 161 20.78 7.15 35.04
C VAL A 161 20.54 5.86 34.24
N ALA A 162 21.07 4.70 34.74
CA ALA A 162 20.82 3.41 34.12
C ALA A 162 19.36 2.97 34.22
N ASP A 163 18.68 3.29 35.32
CA ASP A 163 17.23 3.03 35.45
C ASP A 163 16.41 3.87 34.47
N SER A 164 16.73 5.15 34.36
CA SER A 164 16.11 6.04 33.38
C SER A 164 16.31 5.55 31.95
N LYS A 165 17.52 5.14 31.58
CA LYS A 165 17.79 4.56 30.26
C LYS A 165 16.98 3.28 30.00
N ARG A 166 16.86 2.37 30.98
CA ARG A 166 16.03 1.18 30.85
C ARG A 166 14.56 1.53 30.63
N ASP A 167 14.06 2.56 31.28
CA ASP A 167 12.70 3.03 31.11
C ASP A 167 12.49 3.68 29.73
N VAL A 168 13.48 4.38 29.18
CA VAL A 168 13.46 4.85 27.78
C VAL A 168 13.31 3.66 26.82
N GLU A 169 14.10 2.59 27.00
CA GLU A 169 14.01 1.40 26.15
C GLU A 169 12.63 0.75 26.23
N LYS A 170 12.08 0.58 27.44
CA LYS A 170 10.72 0.04 27.61
C LYS A 170 9.67 0.90 26.92
N ALA A 171 9.79 2.23 27.04
CA ALA A 171 8.87 3.16 26.38
C ALA A 171 8.91 3.03 24.86
N ILE A 172 10.11 2.96 24.27
CA ILE A 172 10.30 2.76 22.83
C ILE A 172 9.66 1.43 22.40
N GLN A 173 9.95 0.32 23.09
CA GLN A 173 9.39 -0.99 22.75
C GLN A 173 7.86 -1.00 22.87
N LEU A 174 7.32 -0.38 23.92
CA LEU A 174 5.86 -0.29 24.10
C LEU A 174 5.20 0.55 23.00
N ALA A 175 5.80 1.70 22.63
CA ALA A 175 5.29 2.55 21.56
C ALA A 175 5.29 1.81 20.21
N LYS A 176 6.38 1.09 19.88
CA LYS A 176 6.50 0.24 18.68
C LYS A 176 5.43 -0.88 18.68
N ALA A 177 5.29 -1.58 19.80
CA ALA A 177 4.30 -2.67 19.93
C ALA A 177 2.85 -2.18 19.81
N LYS A 178 2.58 -0.94 20.25
CA LYS A 178 1.24 -0.30 20.18
C LYS A 178 1.04 0.58 18.94
N GLY A 179 2.05 0.73 18.09
CA GLY A 179 1.98 1.40 16.81
C GLY A 179 1.75 2.91 16.89
N PHE A 180 2.38 3.62 17.84
CA PHE A 180 2.28 5.08 17.89
C PHE A 180 3.63 5.79 17.93
N PRO A 181 3.76 6.94 17.24
CA PRO A 181 4.98 7.71 17.20
C PRO A 181 5.20 8.49 18.51
N ILE A 182 6.46 8.67 18.86
CA ILE A 182 6.92 9.61 19.89
C ILE A 182 7.65 10.75 19.19
N TYR A 183 7.07 11.97 19.28
CA TYR A 183 7.74 13.19 18.88
C TYR A 183 8.55 13.73 20.04
N THR A 184 9.72 14.31 19.76
CA THR A 184 10.56 14.90 20.82
C THR A 184 10.89 16.35 20.49
N ILE A 185 10.87 17.19 21.51
CA ILE A 185 11.34 18.59 21.45
C ILE A 185 12.36 18.79 22.55
N GLY A 186 13.57 19.22 22.17
CA GLY A 186 14.64 19.60 23.09
C GLY A 186 14.82 21.12 23.10
N LEU A 187 14.68 21.74 24.27
CA LEU A 187 15.04 23.14 24.50
C LEU A 187 16.51 23.21 24.91
N ASN A 188 17.40 23.49 23.97
CA ASN A 188 18.86 23.36 24.14
C ASN A 188 19.56 24.71 24.38
N GLN A 189 18.96 25.59 25.14
CA GLN A 189 19.49 26.93 25.39
C GLN A 189 20.90 26.92 26.02
N ASP A 190 21.18 25.95 26.88
CA ASP A 190 22.46 25.82 27.60
C ASP A 190 23.34 24.68 27.08
N GLY A 191 22.92 23.97 26.03
CA GLY A 191 23.64 22.82 25.46
C GLY A 191 23.52 21.52 26.26
N SER A 192 22.66 21.46 27.27
CA SER A 192 22.53 20.29 28.17
C SER A 192 21.66 19.16 27.62
N VAL A 193 20.92 19.40 26.54
CA VAL A 193 19.99 18.43 25.93
C VAL A 193 20.76 17.27 25.30
N ASN A 194 20.42 16.05 25.67
CA ASN A 194 20.89 14.86 24.97
C ASN A 194 20.17 14.69 23.62
N GLN A 195 20.63 15.45 22.61
CA GLN A 195 20.02 15.45 21.28
C GLN A 195 20.04 14.06 20.62
N ALA A 196 21.10 13.26 20.84
CA ALA A 196 21.20 11.92 20.25
C ALA A 196 20.11 10.99 20.78
N GLU A 197 19.84 11.03 22.08
CA GLU A 197 18.77 10.23 22.70
C GLU A 197 17.38 10.67 22.23
N LEU A 198 17.10 11.98 22.18
CA LEU A 198 15.83 12.48 21.66
C LEU A 198 15.60 12.10 20.18
N LYS A 199 16.64 12.22 19.34
CA LYS A 199 16.58 11.78 17.93
C LYS A 199 16.34 10.28 17.82
N ARG A 200 17.00 9.47 18.65
CA ARG A 200 16.82 8.01 18.67
C ARG A 200 15.40 7.62 19.07
N ILE A 201 14.87 8.18 20.17
CA ILE A 201 13.50 7.92 20.63
C ILE A 201 12.48 8.20 19.51
N ALA A 202 12.62 9.34 18.85
CA ALA A 202 11.73 9.73 17.77
C ALA A 202 11.88 8.79 16.56
N ALA A 203 13.09 8.57 16.08
CA ALA A 203 13.37 7.76 14.89
C ALA A 203 12.89 6.31 15.03
N GLU A 204 13.16 5.67 16.18
CA GLU A 204 12.77 4.29 16.40
C GLU A 204 11.26 4.08 16.52
N THR A 205 10.49 5.12 16.85
CA THR A 205 9.03 5.06 16.99
C THR A 205 8.27 5.69 15.82
N GLY A 206 8.98 6.15 14.77
CA GLY A 206 8.36 6.79 13.60
C GLY A 206 7.95 8.24 13.81
N GLY A 207 8.42 8.88 14.90
CA GLY A 207 8.23 10.29 15.17
C GLY A 207 9.29 11.18 14.51
N THR A 208 9.38 12.43 14.95
CA THR A 208 10.39 13.41 14.53
C THR A 208 10.92 14.15 15.76
N SER A 209 12.21 14.41 15.77
CA SER A 209 12.86 15.18 16.82
C SER A 209 13.14 16.60 16.34
N PHE A 210 12.84 17.57 17.21
CA PHE A 210 13.12 18.98 17.00
C PHE A 210 14.03 19.47 18.13
N ILE A 211 15.01 20.28 17.80
CA ILE A 211 15.90 20.92 18.76
C ILE A 211 15.85 22.42 18.49
N THR A 212 15.67 23.21 19.53
CA THR A 212 15.68 24.67 19.45
C THR A 212 16.38 25.25 20.70
N ASP A 213 16.96 26.43 20.53
CA ASP A 213 17.61 27.16 21.62
C ASP A 213 16.64 28.17 22.28
N SER A 214 15.42 28.27 21.78
CA SER A 214 14.41 29.20 22.29
C SER A 214 13.04 28.56 22.47
N ALA A 215 12.42 28.78 23.63
CA ALA A 215 11.04 28.39 23.87
C ALA A 215 10.04 29.12 22.94
N GLU A 216 10.40 30.29 22.41
CA GLU A 216 9.55 31.06 21.48
C GLU A 216 9.30 30.31 20.15
N ASP A 217 10.16 29.34 19.80
CA ASP A 217 9.96 28.51 18.61
C ASP A 217 8.96 27.37 18.82
N LEU A 218 8.62 27.05 20.08
CA LEU A 218 7.74 25.92 20.41
C LEU A 218 6.39 25.95 19.67
N PRO A 219 5.68 27.09 19.57
CA PRO A 219 4.41 27.13 18.86
C PRO A 219 4.55 26.79 17.37
N GLU A 220 5.63 27.23 16.71
CA GLU A 220 5.88 26.92 15.30
C GLU A 220 6.28 25.45 15.11
N ILE A 221 7.19 24.92 15.93
CA ILE A 221 7.58 23.51 15.94
C ILE A 221 6.35 22.63 16.15
N PHE A 222 5.52 23.00 17.09
CA PHE A 222 4.31 22.26 17.42
C PHE A 222 3.30 22.27 16.27
N ASN A 223 3.10 23.40 15.60
CA ASN A 223 2.24 23.48 14.43
C ASN A 223 2.71 22.53 13.31
N LYS A 224 4.04 22.38 13.12
CA LYS A 224 4.62 21.40 12.19
C LYS A 224 4.32 19.95 12.61
N ILE A 225 4.44 19.65 13.91
CA ILE A 225 4.11 18.31 14.45
C ILE A 225 2.62 18.03 14.26
N PHE A 226 1.76 19.00 14.62
CA PHE A 226 0.32 18.85 14.48
C PHE A 226 -0.11 18.70 13.03
N ALA A 227 0.42 19.50 12.13
CA ALA A 227 0.18 19.38 10.69
C ALA A 227 0.53 17.97 10.19
N LYS A 228 1.70 17.43 10.58
CA LYS A 228 2.11 16.07 10.24
C LYS A 228 1.14 15.03 10.82
N GLN A 229 0.69 15.21 12.06
CA GLN A 229 -0.22 14.28 12.73
C GLN A 229 -1.60 14.21 12.07
N ILE A 230 -2.12 15.35 11.58
CA ILE A 230 -3.40 15.41 10.84
C ILE A 230 -3.22 15.24 9.34
N GLN A 231 -1.99 14.94 8.89
CA GLN A 231 -1.64 14.79 7.47
C GLN A 231 -2.02 16.03 6.64
N SER A 232 -1.71 17.20 7.15
CA SER A 232 -1.90 18.49 6.50
C SER A 232 -0.58 19.22 6.33
N THR A 233 -0.59 20.28 5.54
CA THR A 233 0.56 21.17 5.35
C THR A 233 0.31 22.48 6.08
N LEU A 234 1.27 22.93 6.86
CA LEU A 234 1.24 24.26 7.45
C LEU A 234 1.64 25.28 6.39
N ILE A 235 0.70 26.14 5.99
CA ILE A 235 0.91 27.21 5.03
C ILE A 235 1.32 28.47 5.77
N SER A 236 2.55 28.95 5.58
CA SER A 236 2.96 30.25 6.09
C SER A 236 2.38 31.33 5.18
N VAL A 237 1.50 32.17 5.74
CA VAL A 237 0.78 33.23 5.01
C VAL A 237 1.55 34.53 4.99
N ALA A 238 1.96 35.01 6.18
CA ALA A 238 2.66 36.27 6.33
C ALA A 238 3.45 36.33 7.65
N ALA A 239 4.45 37.20 7.68
CA ALA A 239 5.12 37.65 8.89
C ALA A 239 5.10 39.17 8.90
N VAL A 240 4.37 39.77 9.82
CA VAL A 240 4.06 41.22 9.83
C VAL A 240 4.47 41.81 11.17
N THR A 241 5.23 42.90 11.18
CA THR A 241 5.47 43.66 12.38
C THR A 241 4.24 44.48 12.73
N ALA A 242 3.71 44.27 13.92
CA ALA A 242 2.53 44.97 14.40
C ALA A 242 2.81 46.45 14.62
N THR A 243 1.88 47.30 14.19
CA THR A 243 1.99 48.76 14.33
C THR A 243 1.17 49.32 15.52
N GLY A 244 0.34 48.48 16.15
CA GLY A 244 -0.65 48.88 17.13
C GLY A 244 -1.96 49.39 16.52
N ALA A 245 -1.98 49.69 15.22
CA ALA A 245 -3.20 49.93 14.48
C ALA A 245 -3.80 48.63 13.94
N LEU A 246 -5.02 48.66 13.44
CA LEU A 246 -5.63 47.55 12.76
C LEU A 246 -4.95 47.33 11.41
N GLN A 247 -4.37 46.14 11.18
CA GLN A 247 -3.65 45.75 9.97
C GLN A 247 -4.39 44.66 9.23
N ASP A 248 -4.25 44.63 7.91
CA ASP A 248 -4.92 43.70 7.02
C ASP A 248 -3.91 42.71 6.43
N VAL A 249 -4.28 41.43 6.41
CA VAL A 249 -3.54 40.37 5.70
C VAL A 249 -4.51 39.55 4.88
N ASN A 250 -4.24 39.45 3.59
CA ASN A 250 -4.98 38.58 2.69
C ASN A 250 -4.41 37.16 2.72
N LEU A 251 -5.27 36.19 2.83
CA LEU A 251 -4.92 34.79 2.70
C LEU A 251 -5.89 34.10 1.73
N SER A 252 -5.44 33.03 1.12
CA SER A 252 -6.24 32.22 0.22
C SER A 252 -6.60 30.90 0.87
N ILE A 253 -7.89 30.57 0.88
CA ILE A 253 -8.39 29.23 1.20
C ILE A 253 -8.24 28.42 -0.07
N PRO A 254 -7.36 27.38 -0.10
CA PRO A 254 -6.91 26.77 -1.35
C PRO A 254 -8.00 25.98 -2.06
N ASN A 255 -8.89 25.33 -1.32
CA ASN A 255 -9.97 24.53 -1.91
C ASN A 255 -11.19 24.42 -0.99
N GLY A 256 -12.32 23.96 -1.54
CA GLY A 256 -13.58 23.81 -0.83
C GLY A 256 -13.71 22.53 0.02
N SER A 257 -12.72 21.63 -0.02
CA SER A 257 -12.74 20.39 0.78
C SER A 257 -12.19 20.56 2.20
N ILE A 258 -11.77 21.78 2.56
CA ILE A 258 -11.38 22.12 3.93
C ILE A 258 -12.61 22.06 4.84
N ASN A 259 -12.61 21.11 5.76
CA ASN A 259 -13.65 21.01 6.77
C ASN A 259 -13.54 22.10 7.84
N GLU A 260 -12.30 22.42 8.23
CA GLU A 260 -12.00 23.44 9.22
C GLU A 260 -10.66 24.10 8.90
N ALA A 261 -10.63 25.42 8.87
CA ALA A 261 -9.41 26.20 8.76
C ALA A 261 -9.04 26.80 10.12
N ASN A 262 -7.79 26.56 10.54
CA ASN A 262 -7.17 27.20 11.69
C ASN A 262 -6.21 28.27 11.17
N ILE A 263 -6.54 29.55 11.38
CA ILE A 263 -5.68 30.68 11.08
C ILE A 263 -5.01 31.07 12.40
N ILE A 264 -3.71 30.82 12.48
CA ILE A 264 -2.91 30.89 13.69
C ILE A 264 -2.03 32.12 13.60
N LEU A 265 -2.19 33.05 14.55
CA LEU A 265 -1.35 34.22 14.72
C LEU A 265 -0.41 33.96 15.89
N LEU A 266 0.87 33.75 15.62
CA LEU A 266 1.92 33.55 16.63
C LEU A 266 2.62 34.86 16.90
N SER A 267 2.76 35.25 18.18
CA SER A 267 3.37 36.49 18.59
C SER A 267 3.88 36.40 20.03
N GLU A 268 4.97 37.08 20.36
CA GLU A 268 5.47 37.17 21.74
C GLU A 268 4.46 37.78 22.69
N HIS A 269 3.65 38.72 22.22
CA HIS A 269 2.59 39.37 22.97
C HIS A 269 1.21 39.05 22.40
N PRO A 270 0.15 39.02 23.22
CA PRO A 270 -1.19 38.67 22.74
C PRO A 270 -1.66 39.56 21.60
N VAL A 271 -2.20 38.94 20.56
CA VAL A 271 -3.00 39.64 19.54
C VAL A 271 -4.44 39.68 20.06
N LYS A 272 -4.81 40.80 20.67
CA LYS A 272 -6.10 40.96 21.40
C LYS A 272 -7.32 41.06 20.49
N GLU A 273 -7.11 41.43 19.24
CA GLU A 273 -8.18 41.63 18.28
C GLU A 273 -7.76 40.98 16.97
N ALA A 274 -8.50 39.94 16.53
CA ALA A 274 -8.38 39.38 15.21
C ALA A 274 -9.78 39.06 14.67
N GLN A 275 -10.05 39.48 13.44
CA GLN A 275 -11.31 39.30 12.76
C GLN A 275 -11.06 38.74 11.34
N LEU A 276 -11.94 37.84 10.90
CA LEU A 276 -11.92 37.32 9.53
C LEU A 276 -13.07 37.94 8.75
N PHE A 277 -12.76 38.60 7.66
CA PHE A 277 -13.74 39.10 6.70
C PHE A 277 -13.92 38.07 5.59
N SER A 278 -14.93 37.24 5.75
CA SER A 278 -15.33 36.21 4.80
C SER A 278 -16.83 35.96 4.88
N GLN A 279 -17.36 35.19 3.94
CA GLN A 279 -18.74 34.72 3.97
C GLN A 279 -18.98 33.54 4.93
N ALA A 280 -17.95 33.10 5.63
CA ALA A 280 -18.05 32.01 6.61
C ALA A 280 -18.95 32.38 7.78
N LYS A 281 -19.84 31.47 8.16
CA LYS A 281 -20.84 31.72 9.22
C LYS A 281 -20.38 31.36 10.63
N ASN A 282 -19.40 30.46 10.76
CA ASN A 282 -18.96 29.91 12.04
C ASN A 282 -17.48 30.20 12.26
N ILE A 283 -17.19 31.39 12.81
CA ILE A 283 -15.84 31.82 13.14
C ILE A 283 -15.74 31.88 14.66
N GLN A 284 -14.76 31.19 15.22
CA GLN A 284 -14.43 31.24 16.64
C GLN A 284 -13.08 31.92 16.83
N PHE A 285 -13.01 32.91 17.68
CA PHE A 285 -11.75 33.54 18.07
C PHE A 285 -11.35 33.05 19.47
N THR A 286 -10.10 32.68 19.61
CA THR A 286 -9.46 32.27 20.86
C THR A 286 -8.18 33.08 21.04
N GLU A 287 -8.01 33.72 22.18
CA GLU A 287 -6.80 34.45 22.55
C GLU A 287 -6.04 33.71 23.65
N SER A 288 -4.72 33.66 23.52
CA SER A 288 -3.78 33.18 24.53
C SER A 288 -2.56 34.12 24.60
N ASN A 289 -1.62 33.84 25.51
CA ASN A 289 -0.45 34.73 25.69
C ASN A 289 0.50 34.73 24.48
N LYS A 290 0.63 33.59 23.76
CA LYS A 290 1.59 33.39 22.69
C LYS A 290 0.95 33.13 21.34
N TYR A 291 -0.36 33.01 21.28
CA TYR A 291 -1.10 32.83 20.04
C TYR A 291 -2.48 33.43 20.09
N SER A 292 -2.99 33.74 18.92
CA SER A 292 -4.42 33.96 18.70
C SER A 292 -4.85 33.04 17.55
N LEU A 293 -6.05 32.49 17.65
CA LEU A 293 -6.59 31.51 16.76
C LEU A 293 -7.96 31.96 16.24
N LEU A 294 -8.08 32.05 14.92
CA LEU A 294 -9.36 32.11 14.22
C LEU A 294 -9.66 30.73 13.65
N LYS A 295 -10.66 30.08 14.20
CA LYS A 295 -11.14 28.77 13.78
C LYS A 295 -12.39 28.92 12.94
N VAL A 296 -12.35 28.43 11.72
CA VAL A 296 -13.40 28.62 10.71
C VAL A 296 -13.88 27.27 10.23
N ALA A 297 -15.14 26.95 10.51
CA ALA A 297 -15.75 25.73 10.01
C ALA A 297 -16.24 25.93 8.57
N GLN A 298 -15.95 24.97 7.71
CA GLN A 298 -16.36 24.94 6.29
C GLN A 298 -16.08 26.28 5.57
N PRO A 299 -14.83 26.76 5.55
CA PRO A 299 -14.51 28.02 4.93
C PRO A 299 -14.78 27.95 3.41
N PRO A 300 -15.31 29.04 2.81
CA PRO A 300 -15.45 29.10 1.35
C PRO A 300 -14.06 29.17 0.70
N LYS A 301 -13.88 28.51 -0.46
CA LYS A 301 -12.70 28.61 -1.31
C LYS A 301 -12.50 30.07 -1.74
N GLY A 302 -11.28 30.54 -1.77
CA GLY A 302 -10.90 31.83 -2.30
C GLY A 302 -10.23 32.75 -1.29
N ASN A 303 -10.10 34.02 -1.66
CA ASN A 303 -9.41 35.01 -0.84
C ASN A 303 -10.30 35.46 0.34
N VAL A 304 -9.69 35.48 1.52
CA VAL A 304 -10.28 36.02 2.74
C VAL A 304 -9.31 37.01 3.36
N ASN A 305 -9.83 37.99 4.08
CA ASN A 305 -9.03 39.02 4.71
C ASN A 305 -9.05 38.85 6.23
N VAL A 306 -7.86 38.80 6.84
CA VAL A 306 -7.68 38.78 8.29
C VAL A 306 -7.26 40.16 8.73
N LYS A 307 -8.06 40.81 9.59
CA LYS A 307 -7.69 42.05 10.28
C LYS A 307 -7.26 41.73 11.70
N PHE A 308 -6.15 42.30 12.11
CA PHE A 308 -5.65 42.09 13.47
C PHE A 308 -4.98 43.35 14.03
N ARG A 309 -4.94 43.42 15.36
CA ARG A 309 -4.24 44.45 16.12
C ARG A 309 -3.27 43.81 17.09
N GLY A 310 -1.98 43.92 16.82
CA GLY A 310 -0.91 43.41 17.69
C GLY A 310 -0.23 44.55 18.47
N THR A 311 0.62 44.19 19.42
CA THR A 311 1.46 45.10 20.17
C THR A 311 2.50 45.75 19.24
N PRO A 312 2.65 47.10 19.24
CA PRO A 312 3.60 47.78 18.36
C PRO A 312 5.03 47.20 18.45
N GLY A 313 5.67 46.99 17.32
CA GLY A 313 7.02 46.44 17.25
C GLY A 313 7.13 44.91 17.34
N THR A 314 6.05 44.22 17.68
CA THR A 314 6.05 42.75 17.79
C THR A 314 5.83 42.08 16.44
N LEU A 315 6.63 41.06 16.13
CA LEU A 315 6.42 40.24 14.96
C LEU A 315 5.23 39.30 15.15
N VAL A 316 4.28 39.33 14.21
CA VAL A 316 3.13 38.42 14.15
C VAL A 316 3.30 37.50 12.94
N LYS A 317 3.51 36.20 13.19
CA LYS A 317 3.57 35.17 12.14
C LYS A 317 2.16 34.61 11.94
N ILE A 318 1.65 34.64 10.73
CA ILE A 318 0.31 34.18 10.40
C ILE A 318 0.43 32.91 9.55
N ASN A 319 -0.15 31.84 10.04
CA ASN A 319 -0.17 30.55 9.39
C ASN A 319 -1.60 30.07 9.18
N LEU A 320 -1.81 29.30 8.10
CA LEU A 320 -3.05 28.60 7.81
C LEU A 320 -2.81 27.10 7.92
N LEU A 321 -3.67 26.41 8.67
CA LEU A 321 -3.69 24.96 8.74
C LEU A 321 -5.11 24.45 8.49
N GLY A 322 -5.31 23.80 7.36
CA GLY A 322 -6.58 23.18 6.99
C GLY A 322 -6.72 21.77 7.56
N THR A 323 -7.91 21.40 7.99
CA THR A 323 -8.26 20.00 8.24
C THR A 323 -9.20 19.51 7.15
N TYR A 324 -8.92 18.31 6.64
CA TYR A 324 -9.65 17.72 5.51
C TYR A 324 -10.27 16.40 5.95
N ASN A 325 -11.56 16.25 5.73
CA ASN A 325 -12.27 15.00 5.99
C ASN A 325 -12.18 14.07 4.75
N LEU A 326 -10.96 13.87 4.29
CA LEU A 326 -10.65 12.98 3.17
C LEU A 326 -9.74 11.85 3.65
N ASP A 327 -9.90 10.66 3.09
CA ASP A 327 -8.99 9.53 3.31
C ASP A 327 -8.81 8.76 2.00
N ILE A 328 -7.83 7.84 1.96
CA ILE A 328 -7.57 7.01 0.80
C ILE A 328 -8.34 5.71 0.93
N GLN A 329 -9.06 5.34 -0.12
CA GLN A 329 -9.52 3.98 -0.34
C GLN A 329 -8.67 3.33 -1.42
N ALA A 330 -8.03 2.24 -1.06
CA ALA A 330 -7.30 1.35 -1.97
C ALA A 330 -7.70 -0.10 -1.66
N PRO A 331 -7.84 -0.98 -2.67
CA PRO A 331 -8.09 -2.39 -2.43
C PRO A 331 -6.89 -3.03 -1.72
N ALA A 332 -7.16 -4.06 -0.92
CA ALA A 332 -6.11 -4.88 -0.37
C ALA A 332 -5.37 -5.60 -1.50
N LEU A 333 -4.05 -5.57 -1.47
CA LEU A 333 -3.26 -6.49 -2.28
C LEU A 333 -3.37 -7.91 -1.71
N PRO A 334 -3.17 -8.95 -2.54
CA PRO A 334 -2.97 -10.29 -2.03
C PRO A 334 -1.83 -10.31 -1.01
N ASN A 335 -1.93 -11.13 0.04
CA ASN A 335 -0.85 -11.25 1.03
C ASN A 335 0.46 -11.78 0.42
N GLN A 336 0.36 -12.42 -0.76
CA GLN A 336 1.48 -13.00 -1.50
C GLN A 336 1.36 -12.68 -2.99
N THR A 337 2.48 -12.41 -3.63
CA THR A 337 2.64 -12.32 -5.08
C THR A 337 3.96 -12.96 -5.48
N GLN A 338 4.21 -13.09 -6.77
CA GLN A 338 5.46 -13.64 -7.28
C GLN A 338 6.33 -12.53 -7.88
N LYS A 339 7.62 -12.64 -7.73
CA LYS A 339 8.61 -11.82 -8.43
C LYS A 339 8.33 -11.87 -9.94
N GLY A 340 8.41 -10.71 -10.61
CA GLY A 340 8.11 -10.61 -12.04
C GLY A 340 6.61 -10.54 -12.39
N GLN A 341 5.71 -10.85 -11.46
CA GLN A 341 4.27 -10.73 -11.67
C GLN A 341 3.80 -9.29 -11.48
N ALA A 342 3.01 -8.77 -12.42
CA ALA A 342 2.39 -7.48 -12.28
C ALA A 342 1.23 -7.53 -11.28
N ILE A 343 1.21 -6.56 -10.37
CA ILE A 343 0.07 -6.29 -9.49
C ILE A 343 -0.57 -4.97 -9.89
N SER A 344 -1.90 -4.92 -9.88
CA SER A 344 -2.66 -3.70 -10.16
C SER A 344 -3.05 -3.02 -8.86
N MET A 345 -2.69 -1.74 -8.72
CA MET A 345 -3.08 -0.88 -7.61
C MET A 345 -3.98 0.24 -8.13
N VAL A 346 -5.13 0.40 -7.50
CA VAL A 346 -6.07 1.50 -7.76
C VAL A 346 -6.36 2.19 -6.45
N ALA A 347 -6.24 3.52 -6.40
CA ALA A 347 -6.54 4.30 -5.22
C ALA A 347 -7.42 5.51 -5.58
N HIS A 348 -8.26 5.92 -4.66
CA HIS A 348 -9.03 7.15 -4.78
C HIS A 348 -9.29 7.76 -3.39
N LEU A 349 -9.63 9.04 -3.37
CA LEU A 349 -10.05 9.70 -2.14
C LEU A 349 -11.52 9.42 -1.85
N ILE A 350 -11.84 9.30 -0.57
CA ILE A 350 -13.21 9.22 -0.04
C ILE A 350 -13.44 10.32 0.98
N ASP A 351 -14.69 10.78 1.07
CA ASP A 351 -15.12 11.74 2.09
C ASP A 351 -15.46 11.04 3.43
N SER A 352 -15.90 11.83 4.40
CA SER A 352 -16.29 11.35 5.73
C SER A 352 -17.48 10.38 5.75
N GLN A 353 -18.22 10.28 4.67
CA GLN A 353 -19.33 9.35 4.49
C GLN A 353 -18.92 8.09 3.74
N GLY A 354 -17.65 7.99 3.32
CA GLY A 354 -17.11 6.90 2.53
C GLY A 354 -17.48 7.00 1.04
N LYS A 355 -17.98 8.14 0.61
CA LYS A 355 -18.29 8.41 -0.79
C LYS A 355 -17.03 8.84 -1.53
N LYS A 356 -16.85 8.37 -2.75
CA LYS A 356 -15.75 8.78 -3.63
C LYS A 356 -15.73 10.30 -3.82
N PHE A 357 -14.59 10.90 -3.59
CA PHE A 357 -14.36 12.32 -3.77
C PHE A 357 -14.08 12.64 -5.25
N THR A 358 -14.90 13.52 -5.84
CA THR A 358 -14.91 13.76 -7.30
C THR A 358 -14.64 15.21 -7.69
N ASP A 359 -14.12 16.04 -6.75
CA ASP A 359 -13.73 17.43 -7.05
C ASP A 359 -12.50 17.44 -7.95
N GLN A 360 -12.71 17.70 -9.25
CA GLN A 360 -11.62 17.67 -10.24
C GLN A 360 -10.62 18.80 -10.05
N ASP A 361 -11.05 19.98 -9.58
CA ASP A 361 -10.15 21.11 -9.28
C ASP A 361 -9.11 20.72 -8.23
N VAL A 362 -9.52 19.92 -7.24
CA VAL A 362 -8.62 19.40 -6.21
C VAL A 362 -7.82 18.22 -6.75
N ASN A 363 -8.47 17.23 -7.36
CA ASN A 363 -7.81 15.99 -7.81
C ASN A 363 -6.67 16.25 -8.81
N GLN A 364 -6.79 17.26 -9.68
CA GLN A 364 -5.74 17.64 -10.64
C GLN A 364 -4.48 18.21 -9.98
N THR A 365 -4.59 18.73 -8.76
CA THR A 365 -3.43 19.24 -8.00
C THR A 365 -2.70 18.17 -7.22
N LEU A 366 -3.26 16.96 -7.13
CA LEU A 366 -2.76 15.89 -6.31
C LEU A 366 -1.86 14.93 -7.09
N LYS A 367 -0.87 14.40 -6.39
CA LYS A 367 0.01 13.33 -6.87
C LYS A 367 -0.15 12.12 -5.98
N ALA A 368 -0.11 10.93 -6.56
CA ALA A 368 -0.16 9.69 -5.81
C ALA A 368 1.10 8.87 -6.03
N GLU A 369 1.56 8.23 -4.99
CA GLU A 369 2.70 7.34 -4.97
C GLU A 369 2.35 6.03 -4.28
N PHE A 370 2.77 4.93 -4.88
CA PHE A 370 2.83 3.63 -4.25
C PHE A 370 4.23 3.48 -3.63
N ILE A 371 4.26 3.32 -2.32
CA ILE A 371 5.51 3.28 -1.53
C ILE A 371 5.69 1.85 -1.02
N THR A 372 6.80 1.23 -1.38
CA THR A 372 7.19 -0.10 -0.91
C THR A 372 8.49 -0.03 -0.14
N VAL A 373 8.61 -0.82 0.92
CA VAL A 373 9.83 -0.93 1.73
C VAL A 373 10.18 -2.41 1.87
N HIS A 374 11.33 -2.80 1.35
CA HIS A 374 11.84 -4.15 1.55
C HIS A 374 12.29 -4.34 3.02
N THR A 375 11.71 -5.31 3.71
CA THR A 375 11.81 -5.41 5.18
C THR A 375 13.24 -5.70 5.66
N ALA A 376 14.00 -6.52 4.93
CA ALA A 376 15.36 -6.89 5.31
C ALA A 376 16.39 -5.77 5.01
N THR A 377 16.34 -5.18 3.79
CA THR A 377 17.30 -4.16 3.36
C THR A 377 16.94 -2.75 3.78
N LYS A 378 15.71 -2.52 4.22
CA LYS A 378 15.12 -1.20 4.52
C LYS A 378 15.09 -0.26 3.32
N GLN A 379 15.26 -0.78 2.12
CA GLN A 379 15.20 0.00 0.90
C GLN A 379 13.76 0.43 0.63
N GLU A 380 13.54 1.74 0.56
CA GLU A 380 12.26 2.34 0.18
C GLU A 380 12.26 2.64 -1.31
N GLN A 381 11.19 2.26 -1.99
CA GLN A 381 10.92 2.62 -3.39
C GLN A 381 9.59 3.36 -3.46
N ARG A 382 9.59 4.50 -4.18
CA ARG A 382 8.40 5.30 -4.46
C ARG A 382 8.10 5.24 -5.94
N THR A 383 6.93 4.77 -6.29
CA THR A 383 6.49 4.63 -7.68
C THR A 383 5.29 5.55 -7.91
N PRO A 384 5.40 6.55 -8.81
CA PRO A 384 4.27 7.41 -9.13
C PRO A 384 3.11 6.61 -9.72
N MET A 385 1.88 6.97 -9.34
CA MET A 385 0.65 6.40 -9.88
C MET A 385 0.07 7.34 -10.94
N ASN A 386 -0.50 6.78 -11.98
CA ASN A 386 -1.09 7.54 -13.09
C ASN A 386 -2.51 7.99 -12.76
N VAL A 387 -2.83 9.23 -13.05
CA VAL A 387 -4.18 9.79 -12.90
C VAL A 387 -5.11 9.20 -13.97
N ALA A 388 -6.26 8.73 -13.55
CA ALA A 388 -7.32 8.19 -14.41
C ALA A 388 -8.69 8.70 -13.92
N GLY A 389 -9.04 9.94 -14.28
CA GLY A 389 -10.22 10.63 -13.76
C GLY A 389 -10.07 10.95 -12.27
N ASP A 390 -10.94 10.37 -11.43
CA ASP A 390 -10.90 10.52 -9.97
C ASP A 390 -10.15 9.38 -9.28
N GLU A 391 -9.31 8.66 -10.00
CA GLU A 391 -8.54 7.52 -9.50
C GLU A 391 -7.08 7.65 -9.90
N TRP A 392 -6.22 7.02 -9.11
CA TRP A 392 -4.81 6.82 -9.44
C TRP A 392 -4.57 5.32 -9.62
N LYS A 393 -3.92 4.95 -10.73
CA LYS A 393 -3.70 3.56 -11.14
C LYS A 393 -2.22 3.29 -11.36
N LEU A 394 -1.80 2.08 -11.02
CA LEU A 394 -0.43 1.62 -11.21
C LEU A 394 -0.43 0.11 -11.45
N GLU A 395 0.30 -0.30 -12.48
CA GLU A 395 0.78 -1.68 -12.62
C GLU A 395 2.22 -1.73 -12.08
N HIS A 396 2.44 -2.52 -11.06
CA HIS A 396 3.74 -2.62 -10.39
C HIS A 396 4.27 -4.05 -10.46
N VAL A 397 5.59 -4.18 -10.69
CA VAL A 397 6.29 -5.46 -10.74
C VAL A 397 7.42 -5.44 -9.73
N PHE A 398 7.42 -6.37 -8.81
CA PHE A 398 8.53 -6.56 -7.88
C PHE A 398 9.68 -7.29 -8.56
N LYS A 399 10.88 -6.71 -8.48
CA LYS A 399 12.10 -7.25 -9.08
C LYS A 399 12.93 -8.12 -8.11
N GLN A 400 12.61 -8.09 -6.84
CA GLN A 400 13.28 -8.86 -5.79
C GLN A 400 12.24 -9.59 -4.96
N SER A 401 12.57 -10.83 -4.56
CA SER A 401 11.79 -11.61 -3.61
C SER A 401 11.98 -11.09 -2.17
N GLY A 402 11.12 -11.47 -1.27
CA GLY A 402 11.22 -11.16 0.14
C GLY A 402 9.96 -10.51 0.72
N ASP A 403 10.08 -10.10 1.98
CA ASP A 403 8.99 -9.44 2.69
C ASP A 403 9.05 -7.93 2.50
N TYR A 404 7.92 -7.37 2.15
CA TYR A 404 7.72 -5.94 1.94
C TYR A 404 6.64 -5.41 2.88
N THR A 405 6.73 -4.12 3.17
CA THR A 405 5.59 -3.32 3.58
C THR A 405 5.26 -2.33 2.47
N TRP A 406 3.98 -2.07 2.25
CA TRP A 406 3.54 -1.11 1.24
C TRP A 406 2.46 -0.18 1.78
N LYS A 407 2.39 1.01 1.21
CA LYS A 407 1.33 2.00 1.44
C LYS A 407 1.13 2.87 0.20
N VAL A 408 -0.03 3.51 0.12
CA VAL A 408 -0.31 4.55 -0.87
C VAL A 408 -0.27 5.91 -0.20
N ARG A 409 0.37 6.88 -0.83
CA ARG A 409 0.37 8.29 -0.45
C ARG A 409 -0.23 9.11 -1.57
N ILE A 410 -1.19 9.97 -1.23
CA ILE A 410 -1.74 11.00 -2.13
C ILE A 410 -1.45 12.34 -1.48
N GLU A 411 -0.80 13.24 -2.20
CA GLU A 411 -0.40 14.55 -1.67
C GLU A 411 -0.66 15.69 -2.63
N GLY A 412 -0.94 16.84 -2.06
CA GLY A 412 -1.10 18.12 -2.71
C GLY A 412 -0.34 19.23 -1.98
N PRO A 413 -0.54 20.48 -2.36
CA PRO A 413 0.17 21.60 -1.77
C PRO A 413 -0.21 21.85 -0.31
N ASP A 414 -1.39 21.48 0.13
CA ASP A 414 -2.01 21.86 1.39
C ASP A 414 -2.37 20.66 2.30
N PHE A 415 -2.35 19.44 1.78
CA PHE A 415 -2.52 18.22 2.59
C PHE A 415 -1.91 17.00 1.91
N TYR A 416 -1.76 15.94 2.67
CA TYR A 416 -1.49 14.60 2.16
C TYR A 416 -2.31 13.56 2.92
N ARG A 417 -2.44 12.38 2.34
CA ARG A 417 -3.02 11.20 2.98
C ARG A 417 -2.12 10.00 2.72
N GLU A 418 -2.06 9.11 3.70
CA GLU A 418 -1.37 7.82 3.58
C GLU A 418 -2.26 6.71 4.11
N THR A 419 -2.29 5.59 3.42
CA THR A 419 -2.88 4.37 3.98
C THR A 419 -2.01 3.84 5.12
N SER A 420 -2.55 2.94 5.94
CA SER A 420 -1.73 2.13 6.84
C SER A 420 -0.71 1.34 6.04
N ALA A 421 0.44 1.06 6.64
CA ALA A 421 1.43 0.17 6.02
C ALA A 421 0.95 -1.28 6.15
N GLU A 422 0.82 -1.95 5.02
CA GLU A 422 0.39 -3.35 4.92
C GLU A 422 1.57 -4.24 4.53
N LYS A 423 1.49 -5.53 4.86
CA LYS A 423 2.54 -6.50 4.55
C LYS A 423 2.24 -7.20 3.24
N LEU A 424 3.29 -7.53 2.50
CA LEU A 424 3.24 -8.30 1.27
C LEU A 424 4.47 -9.20 1.20
N HIS A 425 4.26 -10.49 0.95
CA HIS A 425 5.33 -11.42 0.64
C HIS A 425 5.48 -11.58 -0.87
N VAL A 426 6.69 -11.35 -1.39
CA VAL A 426 7.03 -11.55 -2.80
C VAL A 426 7.83 -12.85 -2.90
N GLY A 427 7.19 -13.90 -3.39
CA GLY A 427 7.82 -15.19 -3.57
C GLY A 427 8.74 -15.23 -4.79
N ASN A 428 9.71 -16.12 -4.73
CA ASN A 428 10.50 -16.55 -5.88
C ASN A 428 10.04 -17.94 -6.31
N LEU A 429 10.12 -18.24 -7.59
CA LEU A 429 9.90 -19.57 -8.13
C LEU A 429 11.24 -20.10 -8.61
N ALA A 430 11.61 -21.27 -8.15
CA ALA A 430 12.81 -21.93 -8.58
C ALA A 430 12.80 -22.15 -10.10
N PRO A 431 13.96 -22.06 -10.76
CA PRO A 431 14.08 -22.44 -12.15
C PRO A 431 13.61 -23.89 -12.37
N GLN A 432 13.19 -24.20 -13.57
CA GLN A 432 12.72 -25.53 -13.93
C GLN A 432 13.46 -26.04 -15.14
N ALA A 433 13.81 -27.33 -15.11
CA ALA A 433 14.32 -27.99 -16.27
C ALA A 433 13.18 -28.24 -17.27
N THR A 434 13.39 -27.92 -18.54
CA THR A 434 12.41 -28.17 -19.61
C THR A 434 12.28 -29.68 -19.90
N ALA A 435 11.35 -30.04 -20.77
CA ALA A 435 11.21 -31.44 -21.22
C ALA A 435 12.36 -31.91 -22.14
N GLU A 436 13.11 -30.98 -22.72
CA GLU A 436 14.27 -31.26 -23.55
C GLU A 436 15.38 -31.91 -22.71
N ARG A 437 15.86 -33.09 -23.13
CA ARG A 437 16.84 -33.87 -22.38
C ARG A 437 18.02 -34.30 -23.22
N SER A 438 18.12 -33.84 -24.45
CA SER A 438 19.16 -34.31 -25.37
C SER A 438 19.83 -33.18 -26.13
N ILE A 439 21.15 -33.30 -26.29
CA ILE A 439 21.98 -32.44 -27.12
C ILE A 439 22.58 -33.34 -28.19
N SER A 440 22.27 -33.04 -29.45
CA SER A 440 22.83 -33.79 -30.57
C SER A 440 23.74 -32.90 -31.42
N ILE A 441 24.99 -33.28 -31.54
CA ILE A 441 25.99 -32.54 -32.33
C ILE A 441 26.72 -33.51 -33.29
N SER A 442 27.24 -32.93 -34.37
CA SER A 442 28.10 -33.70 -35.28
C SER A 442 29.56 -33.57 -34.89
N LYS A 443 30.31 -34.64 -34.94
CA LYS A 443 31.76 -34.65 -34.74
C LYS A 443 32.48 -33.68 -35.69
N GLU A 444 31.98 -33.54 -36.90
CA GLU A 444 32.55 -32.73 -37.96
C GLU A 444 32.19 -31.23 -37.84
N SER A 445 31.31 -30.85 -36.93
CA SER A 445 30.89 -29.44 -36.78
C SER A 445 31.90 -28.55 -36.05
N GLY A 446 32.98 -29.14 -35.47
CA GLY A 446 33.90 -28.42 -34.63
C GLY A 446 33.28 -28.01 -33.28
N GLU A 447 33.79 -26.97 -32.66
CA GLU A 447 33.21 -26.45 -31.40
C GLU A 447 31.81 -25.88 -31.65
N SER A 448 30.83 -26.39 -30.91
CA SER A 448 29.42 -26.02 -31.01
C SER A 448 28.99 -25.29 -29.74
N GLY A 449 28.30 -24.14 -29.87
CA GLY A 449 27.69 -23.40 -28.78
C GLY A 449 26.21 -23.76 -28.64
N ILE A 450 25.81 -24.24 -27.49
CA ILE A 450 24.43 -24.64 -27.15
C ILE A 450 23.88 -23.66 -26.14
N ASP A 451 22.75 -23.02 -26.46
CA ASP A 451 22.04 -22.15 -25.56
C ASP A 451 21.32 -22.98 -24.49
N LEU A 452 21.72 -22.78 -23.21
CA LEU A 452 21.17 -23.48 -22.07
C LEU A 452 19.74 -22.98 -21.69
N GLY A 453 19.32 -21.82 -22.19
CA GLY A 453 17.93 -21.34 -22.06
C GLY A 453 16.89 -22.25 -22.73
N LYS A 454 17.31 -23.20 -23.59
CA LYS A 454 16.42 -24.23 -24.13
C LYS A 454 16.12 -25.37 -23.14
N TYR A 455 17.01 -25.59 -22.17
CA TYR A 455 16.96 -26.70 -21.22
C TYR A 455 16.48 -26.30 -19.84
N PHE A 456 16.46 -24.98 -19.56
CA PHE A 456 15.99 -24.42 -18.30
C PHE A 456 15.13 -23.21 -18.58
N THR A 457 14.08 -23.07 -17.79
CA THR A 457 13.19 -21.90 -17.79
C THR A 457 13.01 -21.42 -16.38
N ASP A 458 12.83 -20.13 -16.24
CA ASP A 458 12.47 -19.51 -14.99
C ASP A 458 11.14 -18.79 -15.15
N ALA A 459 10.19 -19.06 -14.24
CA ALA A 459 8.85 -18.48 -14.29
C ALA A 459 8.85 -16.99 -13.95
N ASN A 460 9.85 -16.52 -13.18
CA ASN A 460 10.06 -15.12 -12.84
C ASN A 460 10.87 -14.37 -13.91
N GLN A 461 11.35 -15.08 -14.94
CA GLN A 461 12.23 -14.58 -16.02
C GLN A 461 13.59 -14.11 -15.49
N ASP A 462 14.11 -14.78 -14.48
CA ASP A 462 15.41 -14.49 -13.91
C ASP A 462 16.54 -14.89 -14.86
N THR A 463 17.64 -14.15 -14.75
CA THR A 463 18.87 -14.53 -15.43
C THR A 463 19.53 -15.69 -14.70
N LEU A 464 19.55 -16.86 -15.31
CA LEU A 464 20.10 -18.05 -14.71
C LEU A 464 21.63 -18.10 -14.88
N THR A 465 22.29 -18.60 -13.85
CA THR A 465 23.70 -19.00 -13.89
C THR A 465 23.79 -20.52 -13.93
N TYR A 466 24.76 -21.06 -14.67
CA TYR A 466 24.83 -22.49 -14.95
C TYR A 466 26.14 -23.09 -14.47
N ASN A 467 26.08 -24.30 -13.92
CA ASN A 467 27.26 -25.06 -13.50
C ASN A 467 27.14 -26.52 -13.92
N ILE A 468 28.28 -27.12 -14.29
CA ILE A 468 28.39 -28.53 -14.59
C ILE A 468 28.73 -29.28 -13.31
N ILE A 469 27.85 -30.18 -12.86
CA ILE A 469 28.09 -31.04 -11.70
C ILE A 469 28.92 -32.26 -12.08
N ASN A 470 28.60 -32.86 -13.18
CA ASN A 470 29.26 -34.10 -13.67
C ASN A 470 29.68 -33.86 -15.11
N ALA A 471 31.00 -33.75 -15.32
CA ALA A 471 31.57 -33.65 -16.67
C ALA A 471 31.71 -35.03 -17.30
N PRO A 472 31.41 -35.15 -18.60
CA PRO A 472 31.61 -36.40 -19.33
C PRO A 472 33.09 -36.71 -19.49
N ASP A 473 33.37 -37.94 -19.96
CA ASP A 473 34.72 -38.40 -20.27
C ASP A 473 35.43 -37.41 -21.23
N GLU A 474 36.57 -36.91 -20.84
CA GLU A 474 37.40 -35.98 -21.61
C GLU A 474 37.84 -36.58 -22.97
N ALA A 475 37.88 -37.91 -23.10
CA ALA A 475 38.13 -38.59 -24.36
C ALA A 475 37.01 -38.39 -25.38
N LEU A 476 35.78 -38.07 -24.94
CA LEU A 476 34.63 -37.89 -25.82
C LEU A 476 34.52 -36.44 -26.34
N SER A 477 34.67 -35.46 -25.45
CA SER A 477 34.57 -34.05 -25.80
C SER A 477 35.16 -33.16 -24.71
N ASN A 478 35.59 -31.93 -25.09
CA ASN A 478 35.87 -30.87 -24.15
C ASN A 478 34.62 -29.98 -23.98
N ILE A 479 34.24 -29.71 -22.72
CA ILE A 479 33.01 -29.01 -22.40
C ILE A 479 33.30 -27.89 -21.43
N ARG A 480 32.76 -26.68 -21.73
CA ARG A 480 32.81 -25.50 -20.84
C ARG A 480 31.56 -24.67 -20.94
N ILE A 481 31.21 -23.95 -19.88
CA ILE A 481 30.13 -22.97 -19.88
C ILE A 481 30.72 -21.58 -19.91
N GLN A 482 30.16 -20.73 -20.77
CA GLN A 482 30.45 -19.30 -20.81
C GLN A 482 29.13 -18.51 -20.85
N GLY A 483 28.75 -17.87 -19.74
CA GLY A 483 27.44 -17.25 -19.61
C GLY A 483 26.30 -18.27 -19.73
N GLN A 484 25.42 -18.08 -20.71
CA GLN A 484 24.30 -18.98 -21.00
C GLN A 484 24.64 -20.04 -22.05
N THR A 485 25.86 -20.07 -22.57
CA THR A 485 26.25 -20.95 -23.65
C THR A 485 27.12 -22.07 -23.14
N LEU A 486 26.71 -23.30 -23.45
CA LEU A 486 27.50 -24.52 -23.29
C LEU A 486 28.32 -24.77 -24.56
N HIS A 487 29.62 -24.65 -24.45
CA HIS A 487 30.56 -24.93 -25.55
C HIS A 487 31.01 -26.39 -25.50
N ILE A 488 30.83 -27.09 -26.59
CA ILE A 488 31.19 -28.52 -26.73
C ILE A 488 32.10 -28.70 -27.95
N ALA A 489 33.31 -29.17 -27.73
CA ALA A 489 34.25 -29.54 -28.77
C ALA A 489 34.38 -31.08 -28.84
N PRO A 490 33.71 -31.76 -29.81
CA PRO A 490 33.66 -33.22 -29.88
C PRO A 490 34.96 -33.81 -30.43
N PHE A 491 35.45 -34.91 -29.85
CA PHE A 491 36.64 -35.67 -30.32
C PHE A 491 36.25 -36.99 -30.98
N THR A 492 35.28 -37.70 -30.39
CA THR A 492 34.81 -38.99 -30.89
C THR A 492 33.29 -39.07 -30.93
N THR A 493 32.72 -40.01 -31.68
CA THR A 493 31.28 -40.31 -31.64
C THR A 493 30.94 -41.13 -30.40
N GLY A 494 29.78 -40.88 -29.82
CA GLY A 494 29.32 -41.59 -28.63
C GLY A 494 28.17 -40.87 -27.93
N THR A 495 27.70 -41.46 -26.82
CA THR A 495 26.66 -40.88 -25.98
C THR A 495 27.13 -40.82 -24.53
N THR A 496 26.90 -39.71 -23.87
CA THR A 496 27.22 -39.52 -22.46
C THR A 496 26.14 -38.67 -21.77
N THR A 497 26.08 -38.67 -20.45
CA THR A 497 25.17 -37.84 -19.67
C THR A 497 25.93 -36.67 -19.05
N LEU A 498 25.40 -35.48 -19.22
CA LEU A 498 25.88 -34.23 -18.68
C LEU A 498 24.87 -33.73 -17.66
N THR A 499 25.31 -33.53 -16.41
CA THR A 499 24.45 -32.99 -15.37
C THR A 499 24.75 -31.50 -15.18
N ILE A 500 23.75 -30.66 -15.45
CA ILE A 500 23.85 -29.18 -15.33
C ILE A 500 22.87 -28.70 -14.27
N THR A 501 23.34 -27.79 -13.43
CA THR A 501 22.50 -27.05 -12.49
C THR A 501 22.36 -25.62 -12.98
N ALA A 502 21.13 -25.12 -13.04
CA ALA A 502 20.77 -23.74 -13.22
C ALA A 502 20.42 -23.14 -11.85
N THR A 503 20.98 -21.98 -11.55
CA THR A 503 20.73 -21.26 -10.29
C THR A 503 20.23 -19.86 -10.63
N ASP A 504 19.16 -19.45 -9.98
CA ASP A 504 18.62 -18.09 -10.07
C ASP A 504 19.35 -17.11 -9.15
N PRO A 505 19.06 -15.79 -9.21
CA PRO A 505 19.67 -14.79 -8.34
C PRO A 505 19.32 -14.92 -6.85
N ASP A 506 18.20 -15.59 -6.53
CA ASP A 506 17.75 -15.84 -5.15
C ASP A 506 18.39 -17.11 -4.55
N GLY A 507 19.13 -17.87 -5.36
CA GLY A 507 19.88 -19.07 -4.95
C GLY A 507 19.12 -20.38 -5.10
N GLU A 508 17.88 -20.35 -5.64
CA GLU A 508 17.11 -21.55 -5.95
C GLU A 508 17.66 -22.26 -7.17
N GLN A 509 17.55 -23.57 -7.20
CA GLN A 509 18.25 -24.40 -8.19
C GLN A 509 17.34 -25.41 -8.87
N ALA A 510 17.63 -25.67 -10.15
CA ALA A 510 17.12 -26.80 -10.89
C ALA A 510 18.28 -27.58 -11.54
N THR A 511 18.21 -28.89 -11.45
CA THR A 511 19.21 -29.78 -12.07
C THR A 511 18.57 -30.56 -13.20
N SER A 512 19.30 -30.69 -14.29
CA SER A 512 18.89 -31.50 -15.45
C SER A 512 20.03 -32.43 -15.89
N GLU A 513 19.65 -33.67 -16.17
CA GLU A 513 20.52 -34.62 -16.83
C GLU A 513 20.23 -34.57 -18.33
N LEU A 514 21.24 -34.16 -19.11
CA LEU A 514 21.16 -34.00 -20.55
C LEU A 514 21.98 -35.13 -21.23
N SER A 515 21.35 -35.88 -22.12
CA SER A 515 22.03 -36.86 -22.94
C SER A 515 22.77 -36.14 -24.08
N LEU A 516 24.10 -36.13 -24.03
CA LEU A 516 24.93 -35.63 -25.12
C LEU A 516 25.20 -36.75 -26.12
N ILE A 517 24.73 -36.58 -27.35
CA ILE A 517 24.85 -37.53 -28.46
C ILE A 517 25.75 -36.89 -29.51
N ILE A 518 26.91 -37.48 -29.73
CA ILE A 518 27.85 -37.06 -30.77
C ILE A 518 27.77 -38.05 -31.89
N THR A 519 27.27 -37.62 -33.05
CA THR A 519 27.08 -38.46 -34.24
C THR A 519 28.05 -38.05 -35.34
N SER A 520 28.26 -38.93 -36.30
CA SER A 520 28.93 -38.56 -37.57
C SER A 520 27.91 -38.09 -38.62
N VAL A 521 28.34 -37.24 -39.53
CA VAL A 521 27.52 -36.79 -40.67
C VAL A 521 27.03 -38.00 -41.48
N TRP A 522 27.83 -39.04 -41.56
CA TRP A 522 27.49 -40.26 -42.31
C TRP A 522 26.31 -41.00 -41.68
N ASP A 523 26.17 -41.01 -40.37
CA ASP A 523 25.04 -41.63 -39.66
C ASP A 523 23.71 -40.96 -40.03
N LYS A 524 23.72 -39.63 -40.26
CA LYS A 524 22.54 -38.89 -40.71
C LYS A 524 22.05 -39.25 -42.10
N TYR A 525 22.98 -39.49 -43.05
CA TYR A 525 22.58 -39.85 -44.40
C TYR A 525 21.92 -41.25 -44.48
N LEU A 526 22.35 -42.16 -43.63
CA LEU A 526 21.71 -43.49 -43.50
C LEU A 526 20.32 -43.38 -42.90
N LEU A 527 20.15 -42.47 -41.86
CA LEU A 527 18.87 -42.27 -41.23
C LEU A 527 17.88 -41.51 -42.14
N ILE A 528 18.35 -40.47 -42.88
CA ILE A 528 17.54 -39.73 -43.84
C ILE A 528 16.99 -40.61 -44.92
N GLY A 529 17.82 -41.54 -45.44
CA GLY A 529 17.38 -42.53 -46.41
C GLY A 529 16.23 -43.42 -45.90
N GLY A 530 16.31 -43.82 -44.62
CA GLY A 530 15.24 -44.57 -43.93
C GLY A 530 13.98 -43.79 -43.70
N ILE A 531 14.13 -42.50 -43.31
CA ILE A 531 13.00 -41.59 -43.00
C ILE A 531 12.22 -41.19 -44.26
N LEU A 532 12.90 -40.94 -45.38
CA LEU A 532 12.25 -40.64 -46.67
C LEU A 532 11.30 -41.74 -47.08
N LEU A 533 11.67 -42.98 -46.77
CA LEU A 533 10.82 -44.16 -47.05
C LEU A 533 9.59 -44.22 -46.11
N ALA A 534 9.76 -43.80 -44.82
CA ALA A 534 8.69 -43.78 -43.81
C ALA A 534 7.72 -42.63 -44.03
N VAL A 535 8.20 -41.42 -44.42
CA VAL A 535 7.38 -40.21 -44.62
C VAL A 535 6.38 -40.37 -45.74
N ALA A 536 6.72 -41.12 -46.79
CA ALA A 536 5.80 -41.44 -47.86
C ALA A 536 4.59 -42.29 -47.40
N LEU A 537 4.76 -43.08 -46.32
CA LEU A 537 3.70 -43.91 -45.73
C LEU A 537 2.80 -43.10 -44.71
N ILE A 538 3.38 -42.13 -43.99
CA ILE A 538 2.67 -41.38 -42.92
C ILE A 538 1.89 -40.19 -43.47
N GLY A 539 2.31 -39.60 -44.58
CA GLY A 539 1.68 -38.41 -45.18
C GLY A 539 0.19 -38.59 -45.51
N GLY A 540 -0.25 -39.85 -45.76
CA GLY A 540 -1.64 -40.16 -46.01
C GLY A 540 -2.55 -40.17 -44.75
N ILE A 541 -1.97 -40.41 -43.58
CA ILE A 541 -2.74 -40.57 -42.34
C ILE A 541 -2.99 -39.22 -41.65
N ILE A 542 -2.03 -38.29 -41.77
CA ILE A 542 -2.10 -36.98 -41.08
C ILE A 542 -3.14 -36.05 -41.69
N TYR A 543 -3.42 -36.15 -42.97
CA TYR A 543 -4.43 -35.36 -43.65
C TYR A 543 -5.86 -35.51 -43.06
N LEU A 544 -6.13 -36.61 -42.38
CA LEU A 544 -7.46 -36.92 -41.83
C LEU A 544 -7.69 -36.38 -40.39
N ILE A 545 -6.67 -35.94 -39.68
CA ILE A 545 -6.77 -35.64 -38.23
C ILE A 545 -6.79 -34.14 -37.89
N VAL A 546 -6.36 -33.26 -38.80
CA VAL A 546 -6.22 -31.82 -38.48
C VAL A 546 -7.42 -31.00 -38.93
N ARG A 547 -8.54 -31.09 -38.21
CA ARG A 547 -9.57 -30.06 -38.31
C ARG A 547 -9.28 -28.94 -37.33
N PRO A 548 -9.31 -27.67 -37.78
CA PRO A 548 -9.10 -26.55 -36.87
C PRO A 548 -10.19 -26.50 -35.78
N LYS A 549 -9.78 -26.33 -34.55
CA LYS A 549 -10.68 -26.20 -33.41
C LYS A 549 -11.27 -24.77 -33.36
N PRO A 550 -12.55 -24.60 -33.01
CA PRO A 550 -13.19 -23.30 -33.02
C PRO A 550 -12.52 -22.34 -32.01
N MET A 551 -12.38 -21.10 -32.43
CA MET A 551 -11.92 -19.96 -31.60
C MET A 551 -13.11 -19.17 -31.07
N LEU A 552 -12.87 -18.36 -30.01
CA LEU A 552 -13.88 -17.46 -29.48
C LEU A 552 -14.32 -16.47 -30.56
N SER A 553 -15.64 -16.36 -30.79
CA SER A 553 -16.22 -15.47 -31.77
C SER A 553 -17.45 -14.75 -31.18
N GLY A 554 -17.87 -13.66 -31.82
CA GLY A 554 -18.98 -12.86 -31.34
C GLY A 554 -18.57 -11.86 -30.26
N LYS A 555 -19.55 -11.35 -29.54
CA LYS A 555 -19.36 -10.40 -28.44
C LYS A 555 -20.29 -10.72 -27.28
N LEU A 556 -19.86 -10.35 -26.08
CA LEU A 556 -20.73 -10.26 -24.91
C LEU A 556 -21.10 -8.80 -24.67
N GLU A 557 -22.36 -8.57 -24.29
CA GLU A 557 -22.87 -7.28 -23.86
C GLU A 557 -23.29 -7.45 -22.40
N GLY A 558 -22.69 -6.68 -21.49
CA GLY A 558 -22.98 -6.73 -20.06
C GLY A 558 -23.74 -5.50 -19.59
N TYR A 559 -24.78 -5.74 -18.83
CA TYR A 559 -25.63 -4.72 -18.22
C TYR A 559 -25.65 -5.01 -16.72
N PHE A 560 -24.97 -4.21 -15.92
CA PHE A 560 -25.11 -4.29 -14.47
C PHE A 560 -26.51 -3.80 -14.11
N LEU A 561 -27.28 -4.66 -13.46
CA LEU A 561 -28.64 -4.36 -13.03
C LEU A 561 -28.62 -3.72 -11.64
N GLN A 562 -27.66 -4.16 -10.81
CA GLN A 562 -27.41 -3.64 -9.49
C GLN A 562 -25.96 -3.93 -9.10
N THR A 563 -25.33 -3.05 -8.33
CA THR A 563 -23.98 -3.22 -7.77
C THR A 563 -23.99 -3.00 -6.26
N ALA A 564 -23.21 -3.78 -5.53
CA ALA A 564 -23.08 -3.63 -4.08
C ALA A 564 -22.43 -2.28 -3.70
N SER A 565 -21.59 -1.74 -4.59
CA SER A 565 -20.95 -0.41 -4.42
C SER A 565 -21.91 0.76 -4.65
N GLY A 566 -23.08 0.53 -5.26
CA GLY A 566 -24.02 1.58 -5.70
C GLY A 566 -23.53 2.37 -6.92
N ASN A 567 -22.42 1.94 -7.55
CA ASN A 567 -21.90 2.58 -8.75
C ASN A 567 -22.75 2.22 -9.98
N ASP A 568 -23.05 3.23 -10.81
CA ASP A 568 -23.67 3.01 -12.12
C ASP A 568 -22.57 2.65 -13.13
N ILE A 569 -22.53 1.37 -13.51
CA ILE A 569 -21.57 0.87 -14.49
C ILE A 569 -22.25 0.90 -15.87
N PRO A 570 -21.69 1.66 -16.83
CA PRO A 570 -22.28 1.76 -18.16
C PRO A 570 -22.27 0.40 -18.88
N VAL A 571 -23.15 0.27 -19.86
CA VAL A 571 -23.20 -0.93 -20.72
C VAL A 571 -21.83 -1.28 -21.27
N THR A 572 -21.43 -2.50 -21.05
CA THR A 572 -20.08 -2.98 -21.34
C THR A 572 -20.11 -3.98 -22.51
N TYR A 573 -19.20 -3.81 -23.46
CA TYR A 573 -19.12 -4.64 -24.66
C TYR A 573 -17.78 -5.37 -24.72
N TRP A 574 -17.80 -6.70 -24.70
CA TRP A 574 -16.61 -7.54 -24.82
C TRP A 574 -16.62 -8.26 -26.17
N PRO A 575 -15.87 -7.77 -27.16
CA PRO A 575 -15.68 -8.52 -28.42
C PRO A 575 -14.80 -9.74 -28.12
N LEU A 576 -15.38 -10.93 -28.16
CA LEU A 576 -14.70 -12.17 -27.82
C LEU A 576 -13.58 -12.51 -28.81
N SER A 577 -13.69 -12.03 -30.06
CA SER A 577 -12.63 -12.15 -31.07
C SER A 577 -11.33 -11.40 -30.74
N SER A 578 -11.37 -10.45 -29.80
CA SER A 578 -10.17 -9.74 -29.32
C SER A 578 -9.29 -10.59 -28.39
N PHE A 579 -9.80 -11.74 -27.96
CA PHE A 579 -9.08 -12.63 -27.07
C PHE A 579 -8.54 -13.82 -27.87
N PRO A 580 -7.21 -13.99 -27.93
CA PRO A 580 -6.59 -15.08 -28.73
C PRO A 580 -6.77 -16.46 -28.09
N GLN A 581 -7.39 -16.53 -26.94
CA GLN A 581 -7.59 -17.74 -26.16
C GLN A 581 -8.91 -18.42 -26.56
N ARG A 582 -8.97 -19.74 -26.34
CA ARG A 582 -10.17 -20.53 -26.60
C ARG A 582 -11.22 -20.42 -25.49
N ARG A 583 -10.81 -19.94 -24.35
CA ARG A 583 -11.63 -19.72 -23.17
C ARG A 583 -11.20 -18.46 -22.42
N ILE A 584 -12.15 -17.82 -21.75
CA ILE A 584 -11.94 -16.60 -20.97
C ILE A 584 -12.82 -16.62 -19.73
N THR A 585 -12.34 -16.08 -18.63
CA THR A 585 -13.12 -15.92 -17.41
C THR A 585 -13.90 -14.59 -17.42
N LEU A 586 -14.99 -14.54 -16.65
CA LEU A 586 -15.73 -13.29 -16.45
C LEU A 586 -14.85 -12.21 -15.78
N GLN A 587 -13.93 -12.62 -14.90
CA GLN A 587 -12.98 -11.70 -14.29
C GLN A 587 -12.01 -11.09 -15.33
N GLU A 588 -11.51 -11.89 -16.29
CA GLU A 588 -10.68 -11.36 -17.39
C GLU A 588 -11.47 -10.38 -18.27
N LEU A 589 -12.76 -10.65 -18.49
CA LEU A 589 -13.66 -9.71 -19.16
C LEU A 589 -13.80 -8.41 -18.39
N PHE A 590 -14.06 -8.47 -17.08
CA PHE A 590 -14.14 -7.28 -16.23
C PHE A 590 -12.85 -6.46 -16.24
N ARG A 591 -11.69 -7.12 -16.12
CA ARG A 591 -10.38 -6.47 -16.19
C ARG A 591 -10.13 -5.79 -17.54
N SER A 592 -10.59 -6.37 -18.65
CA SER A 592 -10.33 -5.85 -20.00
C SER A 592 -10.98 -4.47 -20.25
N LEU A 593 -11.98 -4.08 -19.46
CA LEU A 593 -12.69 -2.81 -19.56
C LEU A 593 -12.72 -2.04 -18.23
N ASN A 594 -11.79 -2.35 -17.30
CA ASN A 594 -11.65 -1.66 -16.01
C ASN A 594 -12.95 -1.60 -15.18
N VAL A 595 -13.71 -2.70 -15.17
CA VAL A 595 -14.85 -2.85 -14.26
C VAL A 595 -14.30 -3.09 -12.85
N ASN A 596 -14.43 -2.07 -11.98
CA ASN A 596 -13.79 -2.02 -10.64
C ASN A 596 -14.72 -2.50 -9.51
N GLU A 597 -15.54 -3.51 -9.77
CA GLU A 597 -16.30 -4.18 -8.72
C GLU A 597 -15.46 -5.34 -8.15
N PRO A 598 -15.35 -5.46 -6.82
CA PRO A 598 -14.57 -6.52 -6.16
C PRO A 598 -15.37 -7.84 -6.17
N LEU A 599 -15.41 -8.49 -7.32
CA LEU A 599 -16.13 -9.73 -7.58
C LEU A 599 -15.14 -10.88 -7.86
N PRO A 600 -14.47 -11.42 -6.84
CA PRO A 600 -13.44 -12.45 -7.01
C PRO A 600 -13.98 -13.74 -7.62
N GLU A 601 -15.25 -14.06 -7.38
CA GLU A 601 -15.97 -15.22 -7.91
C GLU A 601 -16.14 -15.17 -9.43
N ALA A 602 -16.05 -14.02 -10.07
CA ALA A 602 -16.05 -13.86 -11.52
C ALA A 602 -14.90 -14.64 -12.21
N ALA A 603 -13.82 -14.95 -11.48
CA ALA A 603 -12.73 -15.79 -11.95
C ALA A 603 -13.16 -17.25 -12.22
N PHE A 604 -14.21 -17.71 -11.57
CA PHE A 604 -14.71 -19.07 -11.66
C PHE A 604 -15.86 -19.26 -12.67
N ILE A 605 -16.25 -18.18 -13.35
CA ILE A 605 -17.20 -18.21 -14.45
C ILE A 605 -16.42 -18.11 -15.76
N VAL A 606 -16.42 -19.20 -16.52
CA VAL A 606 -15.58 -19.35 -17.71
C VAL A 606 -16.42 -19.47 -18.96
N PHE A 607 -16.10 -18.68 -19.97
CA PHE A 607 -16.64 -18.80 -21.32
C PHE A 607 -15.64 -19.50 -22.24
N GLU A 608 -16.09 -20.45 -23.05
CA GLU A 608 -15.26 -21.23 -23.97
C GLU A 608 -15.93 -21.32 -25.35
N ALA A 609 -15.14 -21.31 -26.40
CA ALA A 609 -15.63 -21.46 -27.78
C ALA A 609 -16.31 -22.82 -28.01
N GLY A 610 -17.56 -22.80 -28.44
CA GLY A 610 -18.31 -23.96 -28.84
C GLY A 610 -18.19 -24.26 -30.35
N LYS A 611 -18.90 -25.28 -30.83
CA LYS A 611 -19.05 -25.57 -32.27
C LYS A 611 -20.15 -24.66 -32.86
N ASN A 612 -20.08 -24.41 -34.16
CA ASN A 612 -21.12 -23.66 -34.89
C ASN A 612 -21.46 -22.30 -34.26
N GLU A 613 -20.41 -21.51 -33.91
CA GLU A 613 -20.54 -20.16 -33.37
C GLU A 613 -21.34 -20.09 -32.06
N THR A 614 -21.38 -21.18 -31.30
CA THR A 614 -21.92 -21.17 -29.94
C THR A 614 -20.84 -20.83 -28.92
N LEU A 615 -21.25 -20.31 -27.78
CA LEU A 615 -20.38 -20.07 -26.63
C LEU A 615 -20.79 -21.03 -25.52
N LEU A 616 -19.82 -21.65 -24.89
CA LEU A 616 -20.04 -22.49 -23.71
C LEU A 616 -19.76 -21.64 -22.47
N VAL A 617 -20.66 -21.66 -21.50
CA VAL A 617 -20.43 -21.07 -20.18
C VAL A 617 -20.32 -22.20 -19.15
N LYS A 618 -19.34 -22.08 -18.27
CA LYS A 618 -19.17 -22.94 -17.10
C LYS A 618 -19.08 -22.07 -15.86
N ASN A 619 -19.96 -22.31 -14.93
CA ASN A 619 -19.92 -21.72 -13.59
C ASN A 619 -19.27 -22.68 -12.60
N SER A 620 -18.18 -22.27 -11.95
CA SER A 620 -17.53 -23.02 -10.86
C SER A 620 -17.49 -22.23 -9.56
N SER A 621 -18.31 -21.15 -9.47
CA SER A 621 -18.55 -20.33 -8.27
C SER A 621 -19.89 -20.70 -7.64
N ASN A 622 -20.21 -20.06 -6.51
CA ASN A 622 -21.54 -20.11 -5.89
C ASN A 622 -22.51 -19.06 -6.46
N CYS A 623 -22.09 -18.28 -7.46
CA CYS A 623 -22.98 -17.35 -8.16
C CYS A 623 -24.14 -18.08 -8.81
N THR A 624 -25.31 -17.46 -8.80
CA THR A 624 -26.50 -17.96 -9.49
C THR A 624 -26.47 -17.50 -10.94
N LEU A 625 -26.47 -18.46 -11.88
CA LEU A 625 -26.53 -18.20 -13.30
C LEU A 625 -27.88 -18.67 -13.86
N VAL A 626 -28.62 -17.77 -14.50
CA VAL A 626 -29.92 -18.07 -15.12
C VAL A 626 -29.88 -17.68 -16.60
N ARG A 627 -30.19 -18.63 -17.49
CA ARG A 627 -30.34 -18.37 -18.91
C ARG A 627 -31.85 -18.27 -19.25
N GLY A 628 -32.29 -17.07 -19.58
CA GLY A 628 -33.72 -16.81 -19.74
C GLY A 628 -34.52 -17.08 -18.46
N THR A 629 -35.20 -18.22 -18.34
CA THR A 629 -35.91 -18.70 -17.14
C THR A 629 -35.26 -19.96 -16.53
N THR A 630 -34.16 -20.45 -17.11
CA THR A 630 -33.56 -21.73 -16.72
C THR A 630 -32.32 -21.51 -15.88
N LEU A 631 -32.31 -22.06 -14.67
CA LEU A 631 -31.14 -22.08 -13.80
C LEU A 631 -30.08 -23.02 -14.36
N LEU A 632 -28.86 -22.51 -14.58
CA LEU A 632 -27.74 -23.30 -15.08
C LEU A 632 -27.08 -24.12 -13.96
N ARG A 633 -26.67 -25.35 -14.31
CA ARG A 633 -26.03 -26.25 -13.34
C ARG A 633 -24.58 -25.86 -13.06
N THR A 634 -24.20 -25.78 -11.79
CA THR A 634 -22.82 -25.53 -11.37
C THR A 634 -21.88 -26.64 -11.88
N ASN A 635 -20.69 -26.27 -12.30
CA ASN A 635 -19.63 -27.13 -12.84
C ASN A 635 -19.95 -27.86 -14.16
N LYS A 636 -21.08 -27.61 -14.77
CA LYS A 636 -21.42 -28.13 -16.11
C LYS A 636 -21.26 -27.05 -17.17
N LYS A 637 -20.79 -27.45 -18.35
CA LYS A 637 -20.74 -26.55 -19.51
C LYS A 637 -22.12 -26.49 -20.15
N GLU A 638 -22.67 -25.32 -20.28
CA GLU A 638 -23.96 -25.05 -20.93
C GLU A 638 -23.74 -24.18 -22.18
N ILE A 639 -24.56 -24.41 -23.20
CA ILE A 639 -24.40 -23.75 -24.51
C ILE A 639 -25.19 -22.43 -24.50
N LEU A 640 -24.51 -21.35 -24.85
CA LEU A 640 -25.15 -20.08 -25.20
C LEU A 640 -25.18 -19.93 -26.72
N THR A 641 -26.35 -19.62 -27.23
CA THR A 641 -26.59 -19.37 -28.65
C THR A 641 -26.86 -17.88 -28.89
N TYR A 642 -26.94 -17.48 -30.14
CA TYR A 642 -27.18 -16.08 -30.53
C TYR A 642 -28.33 -15.46 -29.75
N ASN A 643 -28.07 -14.31 -29.10
CA ASN A 643 -29.02 -13.50 -28.33
C ASN A 643 -29.50 -14.13 -27.01
N ASP A 644 -28.89 -15.24 -26.56
CA ASP A 644 -29.18 -15.74 -25.21
C ASP A 644 -28.79 -14.70 -24.16
N LYS A 645 -29.63 -14.58 -23.15
CA LYS A 645 -29.46 -13.72 -22.00
C LYS A 645 -29.06 -14.58 -20.79
N LEU A 646 -27.98 -14.23 -20.19
CA LEU A 646 -27.46 -14.84 -18.97
C LEU A 646 -27.50 -13.82 -17.84
N TYR A 647 -28.27 -14.09 -16.81
CA TYR A 647 -28.28 -13.31 -15.59
C TYR A 647 -27.34 -13.93 -14.58
N ILE A 648 -26.47 -13.15 -13.99
CA ILE A 648 -25.52 -13.58 -12.98
C ILE A 648 -25.75 -12.74 -11.73
N THR A 649 -26.21 -13.39 -10.66
CA THR A 649 -26.26 -12.82 -9.32
C THR A 649 -25.03 -13.28 -8.57
N PHE A 650 -24.21 -12.36 -8.10
CA PHE A 650 -22.96 -12.65 -7.43
C PHE A 650 -23.17 -13.12 -5.98
N GLU A 651 -22.09 -13.60 -5.35
CA GLU A 651 -22.15 -14.19 -4.01
C GLU A 651 -22.50 -13.16 -2.91
N ASP A 652 -22.35 -11.86 -3.20
CA ASP A 652 -22.79 -10.76 -2.33
C ASP A 652 -24.32 -10.64 -2.23
N GLY A 653 -25.06 -11.34 -3.09
CA GLY A 653 -26.53 -11.32 -3.15
C GLY A 653 -27.16 -10.01 -3.59
N ILE A 654 -26.34 -9.02 -3.99
CA ILE A 654 -26.75 -7.67 -4.37
C ILE A 654 -26.35 -7.38 -5.81
N THR A 655 -25.09 -7.70 -6.16
CA THR A 655 -24.59 -7.41 -7.50
C THR A 655 -25.18 -8.37 -8.52
N GLU A 656 -25.78 -7.82 -9.55
CA GLU A 656 -26.37 -8.58 -10.65
C GLU A 656 -26.00 -7.98 -12.00
N ILE A 657 -25.63 -8.87 -12.94
CA ILE A 657 -25.32 -8.51 -14.33
C ILE A 657 -26.11 -9.37 -15.30
N GLU A 658 -26.71 -8.73 -16.30
CA GLU A 658 -27.23 -9.41 -17.50
C GLU A 658 -26.11 -9.44 -18.55
N ILE A 659 -25.75 -10.61 -19.03
CA ILE A 659 -24.81 -10.79 -20.14
C ILE A 659 -25.55 -11.37 -21.34
N ARG A 660 -25.42 -10.72 -22.50
CA ARG A 660 -25.98 -11.20 -23.77
C ARG A 660 -24.89 -11.66 -24.72
N TYR A 661 -25.05 -12.83 -25.27
CA TYR A 661 -24.16 -13.33 -26.29
C TYR A 661 -24.66 -12.96 -27.70
N LYS A 662 -23.82 -12.29 -28.49
CA LYS A 662 -24.06 -11.94 -29.89
C LYS A 662 -23.04 -12.66 -30.77
N ALA A 663 -23.45 -13.76 -31.37
CA ALA A 663 -22.65 -14.43 -32.38
C ALA A 663 -22.49 -13.56 -33.64
N VAL A 664 -21.41 -13.73 -34.36
CA VAL A 664 -21.22 -13.09 -35.66
C VAL A 664 -22.17 -13.80 -36.64
N LYS A 665 -23.21 -13.13 -37.13
CA LYS A 665 -23.97 -13.66 -38.28
C LYS A 665 -23.07 -13.61 -39.50
N VAL A 666 -22.63 -14.77 -39.99
CA VAL A 666 -22.08 -14.87 -41.32
C VAL A 666 -23.24 -14.59 -42.31
N ASN A 667 -23.20 -13.45 -42.97
CA ASN A 667 -24.13 -13.17 -44.07
C ASN A 667 -23.80 -14.17 -45.19
N SER A 668 -24.58 -15.23 -45.28
CA SER A 668 -24.49 -16.26 -46.31
C SER A 668 -25.00 -15.79 -47.68
N HIS A 669 -25.16 -14.47 -47.92
CA HIS A 669 -25.73 -13.93 -49.15
C HIS A 669 -24.80 -13.01 -49.95
N LEU A 670 -23.48 -13.14 -49.87
CA LEU A 670 -22.58 -12.27 -50.64
C LEU A 670 -21.54 -13.04 -51.52
N TYR A 671 -21.83 -14.28 -51.92
CA TYR A 671 -21.05 -14.97 -52.97
C TYR A 671 -21.95 -15.89 -53.82
N SER A 672 -22.89 -15.31 -54.52
CA SER A 672 -23.45 -15.84 -55.74
C SER A 672 -23.49 -14.66 -56.71
N ASP A 673 -22.79 -14.81 -57.79
CA ASP A 673 -22.71 -13.97 -58.97
C ASP A 673 -21.40 -13.17 -59.16
N VAL A 674 -20.38 -13.90 -59.66
CA VAL A 674 -19.45 -13.36 -60.65
C VAL A 674 -19.39 -14.37 -61.80
N PRO A 675 -19.86 -14.00 -63.01
CA PRO A 675 -19.76 -14.87 -64.15
C PRO A 675 -18.32 -14.93 -64.65
N ALA A 676 -17.88 -16.12 -65.02
CA ALA A 676 -16.68 -16.37 -65.78
C ALA A 676 -16.78 -15.65 -67.14
N HIS A 677 -15.84 -14.71 -67.39
CA HIS A 677 -15.49 -14.32 -68.75
C HIS A 677 -13.98 -14.09 -68.87
N HIS A 678 -13.40 -14.96 -69.72
CA HIS A 678 -12.11 -14.95 -70.44
C HIS A 678 -10.78 -14.99 -69.65
#